data_b901b1dce56174670d8787121b59eb67
#
_entry.id   b901b1dce56174670d8787121b59eb67
#
_cell.length_a   1.000
_cell.length_b   1.000
_cell.length_c   1.000
_cell.angle_alpha   90.00
_cell.angle_beta   90.00
_cell.angle_gamma   90.00
#
_symmetry.space_group_name_H-M   'P 1'
#
loop_
_entity.id
_entity.type
_entity.pdbx_description
1 polymer ?
#
loop_
_entity_poly.entity_id
_entity_poly.type
_entity_poly.pdbx_seq_one_letter_code
_entity_poly.pdbx_strand_id
1 'polypeptide(L)'
;MAKLSVLLVLLFLFTSSLCCPEDQKQALLQFKASVINATASSKSLGVTFETWNFSSDCCNWDMVNCSSRFGARTVIALDLYSLVVAPFWYSKVLSSTILTPLFHIRSLTHLDLSASGIHGELPGDGFANLSKLVYLDMRSNDFNGPIPSQLFHLRYLEHLDISFNSIRGILSGEVGSLSSLRALWLYGNSLGGNIPKEIGNMTKLQELNLGYNNFFGIENVIPLHIGNLSNVKDLILSLNQLTGRIPSSIQNLTELETLNLENNLLTGEIPSVLFNIKGLKDITLNGNDLTWNKNAKIVPKCMLVGLSMNSCGISGEIPNWISTQKTLYFLDLGENQLEGIFPQWLAEMKVTTIILSGNNLTGFLPPLLFNSPNLSTLLLYQNNFYGELPDNIGNASELRFLMLGRNNFSGKVPESISNNYNLMILDLSNNKLSGQTLPDFSEIPTNLSPVTRILVLGKNKFFGSLSGNLIMLSRLEYLDIHDNKITGELPDSLSQLSNLEILNLRNNSLQGSIPSSISNLRSLRILDLSRNHLIGEIPTMFGNLVGMIEKPNKSSSFLSFSIWANTPAGSFPSIRFNDLVVNWKRSIQGLSSHNLNLYTLLDLSMNQLYGEIPASLGTLKALKTLNISHNNIFGKVPTSLGDLVDIESLDLSHNKLWGSIPQSLGKLQQLTILDVSNNNLTGKIPIGGQMDTMINPNFYANNSGLCGMQIQVLCPEDLSPTNLPNNESKETWFRWEGLWIGYSVGFFVIVGSLYINGYFVPVPSTRRHQQVWQWK
;
A
#
# COMPACT_ATOMS: atom_id res chain seq x y z
N MET A 1 45.25 24.67 61.64
CA MET A 1 44.86 23.38 61.00
C MET A 1 43.36 23.08 61.09
N ALA A 2 42.70 23.24 62.25
CA ALA A 2 41.24 22.92 62.34
C ALA A 2 40.33 23.77 61.44
N LYS A 3 40.61 25.07 61.19
CA LYS A 3 39.84 25.92 60.28
C LYS A 3 40.00 25.54 58.79
N LEU A 4 41.19 25.01 58.44
CA LEU A 4 41.44 24.55 57.06
C LEU A 4 40.76 23.21 56.79
N SER A 5 40.72 22.31 57.78
CA SER A 5 39.98 21.04 57.70
C SER A 5 38.49 21.25 57.61
N VAL A 6 37.91 22.21 58.33
CA VAL A 6 36.48 22.55 58.27
C VAL A 6 36.16 23.20 56.90
N LEU A 7 37.04 24.04 56.35
CA LEU A 7 36.86 24.64 55.04
C LEU A 7 36.97 23.59 53.92
N LEU A 8 37.88 22.63 54.02
CA LEU A 8 38.01 21.50 53.14
C LEU A 8 36.81 20.55 53.21
N VAL A 9 36.31 20.29 54.39
CA VAL A 9 35.08 19.47 54.58
C VAL A 9 33.85 20.21 54.05
N LEU A 10 33.76 21.54 54.28
CA LEU A 10 32.69 22.35 53.67
C LEU A 10 32.81 22.44 52.14
N LEU A 11 34.01 22.59 51.58
CA LEU A 11 34.26 22.55 50.15
C LEU A 11 33.91 21.16 49.58
N PHE A 12 34.27 20.09 50.25
CA PHE A 12 33.89 18.72 49.86
C PHE A 12 32.38 18.48 49.92
N LEU A 13 31.71 19.00 50.95
CA LEU A 13 30.26 18.95 51.07
C LEU A 13 29.56 19.82 50.01
N PHE A 14 30.12 21.00 49.67
CA PHE A 14 29.59 21.86 48.60
C PHE A 14 29.85 21.30 47.20
N THR A 15 31.01 20.69 46.96
CA THR A 15 31.30 20.08 45.64
C THR A 15 30.52 18.80 45.42
N SER A 16 30.26 18.01 46.47
CA SER A 16 29.40 16.82 46.39
C SER A 16 27.91 17.15 46.16
N SER A 17 27.48 18.39 46.49
CA SER A 17 26.09 18.83 46.24
C SER A 17 25.88 19.41 44.82
N LEU A 18 26.93 19.59 44.02
CA LEU A 18 26.88 20.16 42.67
C LEU A 18 26.93 19.09 41.56
N CYS A 19 27.19 17.83 41.90
CA CYS A 19 27.29 16.72 40.95
C CYS A 19 26.03 15.86 40.96
N CYS A 20 25.86 15.06 39.91
CA CYS A 20 24.85 14.02 39.78
C CYS A 20 24.95 13.04 41.00
N PRO A 21 23.83 12.65 41.64
CA PRO A 21 23.82 11.65 42.70
C PRO A 21 24.42 10.32 42.23
N GLU A 22 25.24 9.71 43.10
CA GLU A 22 25.99 8.51 42.73
C GLU A 22 25.08 7.32 42.44
N ASP A 23 23.95 7.18 43.14
CA ASP A 23 22.94 6.15 42.86
C ASP A 23 22.33 6.29 41.45
N GLN A 24 22.06 7.52 41.01
CA GLN A 24 21.54 7.78 39.66
C GLN A 24 22.61 7.53 38.60
N LYS A 25 23.86 7.94 38.87
CA LYS A 25 24.99 7.66 37.98
C LYS A 25 25.21 6.16 37.80
N GLN A 26 25.16 5.37 38.87
CA GLN A 26 25.28 3.92 38.81
C GLN A 26 24.15 3.28 38.02
N ALA A 27 22.92 3.75 38.20
CA ALA A 27 21.76 3.29 37.45
C ALA A 27 21.94 3.51 35.94
N LEU A 28 22.42 4.68 35.54
CA LEU A 28 22.69 4.99 34.12
C LEU A 28 23.83 4.14 33.54
N LEU A 29 24.91 3.89 34.30
CA LEU A 29 26.01 3.02 33.87
C LEU A 29 25.59 1.55 33.76
N GLN A 30 24.73 1.05 34.64
CA GLN A 30 24.14 -0.27 34.53
C GLN A 30 23.25 -0.39 33.29
N PHE A 31 22.43 0.61 33.01
CA PHE A 31 21.64 0.67 31.78
C PHE A 31 22.53 0.64 30.54
N LYS A 32 23.56 1.51 30.45
CA LYS A 32 24.56 1.50 29.38
C LYS A 32 25.16 0.10 29.16
N ALA A 33 25.61 -0.55 30.25
CA ALA A 33 26.22 -1.89 30.18
C ALA A 33 25.22 -2.92 29.60
N SER A 34 23.95 -2.86 30.02
CA SER A 34 22.90 -3.74 29.52
C SER A 34 22.65 -3.56 28.02
N VAL A 35 22.60 -2.31 27.54
CA VAL A 35 22.41 -1.99 26.12
C VAL A 35 23.61 -2.46 25.29
N ILE A 36 24.85 -2.17 25.72
CA ILE A 36 26.07 -2.59 25.00
C ILE A 36 26.16 -4.12 24.92
N ASN A 37 25.87 -4.83 26.03
CA ASN A 37 25.90 -6.28 26.05
C ASN A 37 24.85 -6.88 25.08
N ALA A 38 23.65 -6.34 25.06
CA ALA A 38 22.59 -6.82 24.17
C ALA A 38 22.89 -6.56 22.68
N THR A 39 23.60 -5.48 22.36
CA THR A 39 23.92 -5.09 20.98
C THR A 39 25.27 -5.59 20.48
N ALA A 40 26.11 -6.18 21.35
CA ALA A 40 27.48 -6.61 21.04
C ALA A 40 27.57 -7.58 19.85
N SER A 41 26.59 -8.50 19.72
CA SER A 41 26.54 -9.49 18.62
C SER A 41 26.00 -8.93 17.30
N SER A 42 25.14 -7.91 17.35
CA SER A 42 24.41 -7.39 16.20
C SER A 42 25.06 -6.20 15.53
N LYS A 43 26.04 -5.54 16.18
CA LYS A 43 26.65 -4.26 15.77
C LYS A 43 25.62 -3.19 15.39
N SER A 44 24.45 -3.23 16.03
CA SER A 44 23.27 -2.40 15.71
C SER A 44 23.10 -1.19 16.62
N LEU A 45 24.12 -0.84 17.43
CA LEU A 45 24.04 0.31 18.34
C LEU A 45 23.91 1.61 17.54
N GLY A 46 22.83 2.36 17.81
CA GLY A 46 22.48 3.60 17.10
C GLY A 46 23.02 4.87 17.75
N VAL A 47 23.39 4.79 19.03
CA VAL A 47 23.88 5.93 19.83
C VAL A 47 25.26 5.61 20.38
N THR A 48 26.05 6.66 20.67
CA THR A 48 27.32 6.53 21.34
C THR A 48 27.15 6.88 22.81
N PHE A 49 27.71 6.04 23.70
CA PHE A 49 27.78 6.29 25.15
C PHE A 49 29.17 6.79 25.55
N GLU A 50 29.86 7.55 24.70
CA GLU A 50 31.25 7.98 24.92
C GLU A 50 31.40 8.85 26.15
N THR A 51 30.44 9.76 26.36
CA THR A 51 30.44 10.67 27.52
C THR A 51 30.08 9.99 28.84
N TRP A 52 29.44 8.80 28.77
CA TRP A 52 28.97 8.06 29.93
C TRP A 52 30.13 7.24 30.56
N ASN A 53 30.80 7.77 31.56
CA ASN A 53 31.92 7.11 32.25
C ASN A 53 31.97 7.40 33.72
N PHE A 54 32.73 6.58 34.48
CA PHE A 54 32.84 6.69 35.94
C PHE A 54 33.51 7.98 36.40
N SER A 55 34.33 8.63 35.57
CA SER A 55 35.15 9.77 35.98
C SER A 55 34.45 11.12 35.77
N SER A 56 33.35 11.16 34.98
CA SER A 56 32.62 12.38 34.67
C SER A 56 31.28 12.48 35.42
N ASP A 57 30.79 13.72 35.58
CA ASP A 57 29.46 14.01 36.11
C ASP A 57 28.37 13.61 35.08
N CYS A 58 27.38 12.79 35.51
CA CYS A 58 26.33 12.31 34.63
C CYS A 58 25.44 13.43 34.10
N CYS A 59 25.40 14.59 34.72
CA CYS A 59 24.71 15.78 34.23
C CYS A 59 25.38 16.44 33.00
N ASN A 60 26.56 15.98 32.65
CA ASN A 60 27.28 16.42 31.43
C ASN A 60 27.28 15.33 30.35
N TRP A 61 26.55 14.25 30.58
CA TRP A 61 26.46 13.16 29.60
C TRP A 61 25.44 13.48 28.49
N ASP A 62 25.74 13.05 27.30
CA ASP A 62 24.78 13.12 26.20
C ASP A 62 23.50 12.36 26.60
N MET A 63 22.36 12.86 26.14
CA MET A 63 21.03 12.28 26.41
C MET A 63 20.57 12.39 27.87
N VAL A 64 21.33 13.05 28.78
CA VAL A 64 21.00 13.23 30.21
C VAL A 64 20.81 14.70 30.53
N ASN A 65 19.64 15.05 31.05
CA ASN A 65 19.36 16.40 31.54
C ASN A 65 19.12 16.41 33.04
N CYS A 66 19.76 17.36 33.73
CA CYS A 66 19.62 17.52 35.18
C CYS A 66 18.88 18.80 35.59
N SER A 67 18.35 18.82 36.80
CA SER A 67 17.70 20.01 37.38
C SER A 67 18.68 21.16 37.51
N SER A 68 18.23 22.40 37.24
CA SER A 68 19.05 23.63 37.36
C SER A 68 18.94 24.33 38.70
N ARG A 69 18.21 23.78 39.67
CA ARG A 69 17.92 24.43 40.98
C ARG A 69 19.15 24.40 41.90
N PHE A 70 19.33 25.46 42.68
CA PHE A 70 20.32 25.53 43.79
C PHE A 70 20.12 24.34 44.73
N GLY A 71 21.08 23.40 44.73
CA GLY A 71 21.04 22.14 45.49
C GLY A 71 21.62 20.99 44.66
N ALA A 72 21.48 19.76 45.12
CA ALA A 72 21.94 18.58 44.38
C ALA A 72 21.29 18.51 42.98
N ARG A 73 22.13 18.49 41.94
CA ARG A 73 21.68 18.31 40.54
C ARG A 73 21.22 16.87 40.40
N THR A 74 19.92 16.67 40.15
CA THR A 74 19.36 15.34 39.94
C THR A 74 18.94 15.16 38.47
N VAL A 75 19.07 13.95 37.94
CA VAL A 75 18.62 13.61 36.60
C VAL A 75 17.10 13.73 36.51
N ILE A 76 16.60 14.58 35.63
CA ILE A 76 15.18 14.85 35.43
C ILE A 76 14.68 14.45 34.06
N ALA A 77 15.56 14.34 33.06
CA ALA A 77 15.16 13.88 31.73
C ALA A 77 16.22 12.96 31.12
N LEU A 78 15.73 11.98 30.35
CA LEU A 78 16.52 11.05 29.58
C LEU A 78 15.93 10.98 28.17
N ASP A 79 16.75 11.37 27.17
CA ASP A 79 16.39 11.38 25.75
C ASP A 79 17.08 10.19 25.04
N LEU A 80 16.55 8.97 25.24
CA LEU A 80 17.13 7.70 24.82
C LEU A 80 16.52 7.16 23.53
N TYR A 81 16.17 8.05 22.60
CA TYR A 81 15.56 7.65 21.32
C TYR A 81 16.59 6.98 20.40
N SER A 82 16.12 6.07 19.57
CA SER A 82 16.91 5.41 18.51
C SER A 82 18.18 4.70 19.02
N LEU A 83 18.09 4.00 20.15
CA LEU A 83 19.22 3.26 20.74
C LEU A 83 19.81 2.22 19.77
N VAL A 84 18.99 1.67 18.88
CA VAL A 84 19.38 0.65 17.91
C VAL A 84 19.05 1.11 16.49
N VAL A 85 20.06 1.12 15.61
CA VAL A 85 19.88 1.31 14.17
C VAL A 85 19.62 -0.05 13.54
N ALA A 86 18.35 -0.36 13.28
CA ALA A 86 18.00 -1.55 12.51
C ALA A 86 16.89 -1.20 11.51
N PRO A 87 16.79 -1.92 10.37
CA PRO A 87 15.64 -1.77 9.47
C PRO A 87 14.36 -1.98 10.28
N PHE A 88 13.42 -1.07 10.19
CA PHE A 88 12.19 -0.89 10.98
C PHE A 88 11.37 -2.16 11.34
N TRP A 89 11.63 -3.31 10.71
CA TRP A 89 10.75 -4.48 10.75
C TRP A 89 11.31 -5.71 11.48
N TYR A 90 12.56 -5.68 12.02
CA TYR A 90 13.21 -6.91 12.50
C TYR A 90 14.06 -6.79 13.76
N SER A 91 14.06 -5.68 14.49
CA SER A 91 15.00 -5.54 15.63
C SER A 91 14.37 -5.78 17.00
N LYS A 92 14.14 -7.04 17.33
CA LYS A 92 13.96 -7.48 18.74
C LYS A 92 15.34 -7.61 19.38
N VAL A 93 16.02 -6.50 19.60
CA VAL A 93 17.40 -6.50 20.09
C VAL A 93 17.45 -6.32 21.59
N LEU A 94 16.62 -5.40 22.13
CA LEU A 94 16.66 -5.01 23.52
C LEU A 94 15.41 -5.52 24.26
N SER A 95 15.60 -6.37 25.28
CA SER A 95 14.49 -6.77 26.17
C SER A 95 14.08 -5.59 27.04
N SER A 96 12.77 -5.45 27.35
CA SER A 96 12.25 -4.42 28.26
C SER A 96 12.88 -4.45 29.66
N THR A 97 13.49 -5.58 30.06
CA THR A 97 14.20 -5.73 31.33
C THR A 97 15.43 -4.83 31.45
N ILE A 98 16.00 -4.33 30.34
CA ILE A 98 17.11 -3.37 30.37
C ILE A 98 16.73 -2.05 31.05
N LEU A 99 15.43 -1.73 31.11
CA LEU A 99 14.92 -0.49 31.71
C LEU A 99 14.96 -0.51 33.22
N THR A 100 15.14 -1.67 33.88
CA THR A 100 15.11 -1.83 35.31
C THR A 100 16.00 -0.84 36.08
N PRO A 101 17.25 -0.56 35.66
CA PRO A 101 18.09 0.43 36.37
C PRO A 101 17.50 1.85 36.31
N LEU A 102 16.83 2.25 35.21
CA LEU A 102 16.27 3.59 35.07
C LEU A 102 15.15 3.88 36.07
N PHE A 103 14.42 2.86 36.53
CA PHE A 103 13.34 2.99 37.48
C PHE A 103 13.81 3.35 38.92
N HIS A 104 15.11 3.32 39.20
CA HIS A 104 15.68 3.82 40.43
C HIS A 104 15.83 5.36 40.42
N ILE A 105 15.76 6.00 39.25
CA ILE A 105 15.91 7.45 39.13
C ILE A 105 14.55 8.14 39.35
N ARG A 106 14.10 8.17 40.61
CA ARG A 106 12.76 8.67 41.00
C ARG A 106 12.54 10.17 40.75
N SER A 107 13.58 10.89 40.34
CA SER A 107 13.52 12.32 39.95
C SER A 107 13.08 12.55 38.51
N LEU A 108 12.99 11.49 37.69
CA LEU A 108 12.61 11.62 36.29
C LEU A 108 11.25 12.26 36.13
N THR A 109 11.21 13.26 35.26
CA THR A 109 10.02 13.94 34.77
C THR A 109 9.82 13.71 33.26
N HIS A 110 10.88 13.33 32.53
CA HIS A 110 10.87 13.13 31.10
C HIS A 110 11.66 11.88 30.75
N LEU A 111 11.04 10.98 29.98
CA LEU A 111 11.66 9.76 29.49
C LEU A 111 11.22 9.50 28.06
N ASP A 112 12.17 9.58 27.12
CA ASP A 112 11.99 9.21 25.73
C ASP A 112 12.80 7.95 25.42
N LEU A 113 12.10 6.89 24.99
CA LEU A 113 12.62 5.59 24.59
C LEU A 113 12.18 5.25 23.16
N SER A 114 11.76 6.25 22.40
CA SER A 114 11.16 6.04 21.06
C SER A 114 12.16 5.42 20.08
N ALA A 115 11.63 4.60 19.18
CA ALA A 115 12.37 3.94 18.09
C ALA A 115 13.64 3.18 18.51
N SER A 116 13.66 2.59 19.70
CA SER A 116 14.86 2.03 20.32
C SER A 116 15.02 0.51 20.19
N GLY A 117 14.09 -0.16 19.46
CA GLY A 117 14.15 -1.61 19.24
C GLY A 117 13.92 -2.44 20.51
N ILE A 118 13.16 -1.90 21.47
CA ILE A 118 12.85 -2.56 22.74
C ILE A 118 11.65 -3.48 22.55
N HIS A 119 11.75 -4.72 23.04
CA HIS A 119 10.67 -5.70 22.98
C HIS A 119 10.34 -6.27 24.37
N GLY A 120 9.15 -6.86 24.50
CA GLY A 120 8.68 -7.48 25.74
C GLY A 120 7.54 -6.69 26.37
N GLU A 121 7.11 -7.09 27.56
CA GLU A 121 6.01 -6.43 28.26
C GLU A 121 6.45 -5.09 28.87
N LEU A 122 5.49 -4.18 29.02
CA LEU A 122 5.71 -2.91 29.74
C LEU A 122 5.94 -3.18 31.23
N PRO A 123 7.06 -2.74 31.83
CA PRO A 123 7.41 -3.04 33.21
C PRO A 123 6.62 -2.16 34.21
N GLY A 124 5.38 -2.58 34.55
CA GLY A 124 4.44 -1.82 35.39
C GLY A 124 5.01 -1.41 36.75
N ASP A 125 5.61 -2.34 37.50
CA ASP A 125 6.19 -2.06 38.82
C ASP A 125 7.35 -1.05 38.73
N GLY A 126 8.08 -1.04 37.64
CA GLY A 126 9.12 -0.06 37.35
C GLY A 126 8.54 1.34 37.19
N PHE A 127 7.52 1.50 36.37
CA PHE A 127 6.88 2.80 36.14
C PHE A 127 6.24 3.35 37.42
N ALA A 128 5.70 2.51 38.33
CA ALA A 128 5.15 2.96 39.61
C ALA A 128 6.16 3.76 40.45
N ASN A 129 7.47 3.53 40.27
CA ASN A 129 8.52 4.28 40.99
C ASN A 129 8.74 5.69 40.43
N LEU A 130 8.34 5.94 39.17
CA LEU A 130 8.56 7.22 38.47
C LEU A 130 7.40 8.20 38.70
N SER A 131 6.99 8.37 39.97
CA SER A 131 5.79 9.14 40.36
C SER A 131 5.80 10.62 39.96
N LYS A 132 6.95 11.17 39.53
CA LYS A 132 7.12 12.56 39.07
C LYS A 132 7.07 12.70 37.54
N LEU A 133 6.88 11.59 36.80
CA LEU A 133 6.93 11.59 35.37
C LEU A 133 5.81 12.46 34.76
N VAL A 134 6.19 13.33 33.84
CA VAL A 134 5.33 14.28 33.10
C VAL A 134 5.22 13.89 31.64
N TYR A 135 6.31 13.39 31.08
CA TYR A 135 6.44 13.01 29.68
C TYR A 135 6.99 11.59 29.55
N LEU A 136 6.28 10.74 28.81
CA LEU A 136 6.69 9.38 28.49
C LEU A 136 6.43 9.09 27.03
N ASP A 137 7.50 8.87 26.26
CA ASP A 137 7.45 8.45 24.86
C ASP A 137 8.15 7.09 24.69
N MET A 138 7.40 6.10 24.25
CA MET A 138 7.87 4.74 23.97
C MET A 138 7.44 4.26 22.58
N ARG A 139 7.07 5.19 21.70
CA ARG A 139 6.58 4.87 20.36
C ARG A 139 7.61 4.13 19.49
N SER A 140 7.10 3.42 18.49
CA SER A 140 7.94 2.74 17.49
C SER A 140 8.93 1.73 18.09
N ASN A 141 8.43 0.89 18.99
CA ASN A 141 9.13 -0.24 19.59
C ASN A 141 8.34 -1.55 19.34
N ASP A 142 8.69 -2.64 20.02
CA ASP A 142 7.95 -3.90 19.99
C ASP A 142 7.48 -4.31 21.40
N PHE A 143 7.04 -3.34 22.19
CA PHE A 143 6.38 -3.63 23.46
C PHE A 143 5.10 -4.41 23.20
N ASN A 144 4.84 -5.41 24.04
CA ASN A 144 3.70 -6.30 23.90
C ASN A 144 2.98 -6.52 25.24
N GLY A 145 1.98 -7.42 25.27
CA GLY A 145 1.16 -7.61 26.46
C GLY A 145 0.17 -6.47 26.70
N PRO A 146 -0.52 -6.44 27.83
CA PRO A 146 -1.47 -5.39 28.20
C PRO A 146 -0.76 -4.14 28.73
N ILE A 147 -1.46 -2.99 28.71
CA ILE A 147 -1.00 -1.78 29.42
C ILE A 147 -1.14 -2.04 30.91
N PRO A 148 -0.05 -1.95 31.70
CA PRO A 148 -0.10 -2.20 33.14
C PRO A 148 -0.87 -1.08 33.85
N SER A 149 -1.71 -1.45 34.85
CA SER A 149 -2.54 -0.49 35.59
C SER A 149 -1.71 0.55 36.34
N GLN A 150 -0.49 0.19 36.77
CA GLN A 150 0.44 1.10 37.45
C GLN A 150 0.76 2.35 36.61
N LEU A 151 0.75 2.25 35.30
CA LEU A 151 0.98 3.40 34.42
C LEU A 151 -0.11 4.47 34.57
N PHE A 152 -1.35 4.04 34.84
CA PHE A 152 -2.48 4.95 35.05
C PHE A 152 -2.47 5.68 36.41
N HIS A 153 -1.57 5.32 37.34
CA HIS A 153 -1.39 6.00 38.60
C HIS A 153 -0.38 7.16 38.57
N LEU A 154 0.22 7.44 37.38
CA LEU A 154 1.17 8.55 37.18
C LEU A 154 0.42 9.89 37.08
N ARG A 155 0.03 10.46 38.22
CA ARG A 155 -0.89 11.63 38.32
C ARG A 155 -0.36 12.92 37.68
N TYR A 156 0.96 13.04 37.51
CA TYR A 156 1.59 14.22 36.88
C TYR A 156 1.82 14.05 35.39
N LEU A 157 1.51 12.89 34.82
CA LEU A 157 1.74 12.61 33.42
C LEU A 157 0.85 13.53 32.56
N GLU A 158 1.50 14.33 31.69
CA GLU A 158 0.84 15.21 30.73
C GLU A 158 0.89 14.67 29.30
N HIS A 159 1.91 13.84 28.99
CA HIS A 159 2.09 13.23 27.67
C HIS A 159 2.42 11.75 27.81
N LEU A 160 1.64 10.91 27.11
CA LEU A 160 1.85 9.47 27.00
C LEU A 160 1.75 9.05 25.54
N ASP A 161 2.87 8.65 24.95
CA ASP A 161 2.93 8.05 23.63
C ASP A 161 3.50 6.64 23.69
N ILE A 162 2.68 5.65 23.40
CA ILE A 162 3.06 4.24 23.23
C ILE A 162 2.62 3.72 21.86
N SER A 163 2.49 4.61 20.87
CA SER A 163 2.07 4.29 19.51
C SER A 163 3.08 3.41 18.78
N PHE A 164 2.62 2.72 17.73
CA PHE A 164 3.44 1.81 16.92
C PHE A 164 4.20 0.77 17.76
N ASN A 165 3.43 -0.02 18.50
CA ASN A 165 3.91 -1.16 19.27
C ASN A 165 3.04 -2.40 19.01
N SER A 166 3.28 -3.48 19.73
CA SER A 166 2.52 -4.74 19.68
C SER A 166 1.61 -4.94 20.92
N ILE A 167 1.21 -3.85 21.55
CA ILE A 167 0.43 -3.83 22.81
C ILE A 167 -0.98 -4.36 22.52
N ARG A 168 -1.47 -5.24 23.39
CA ARG A 168 -2.76 -5.93 23.25
C ARG A 168 -3.56 -5.95 24.55
N GLY A 169 -4.79 -6.45 24.48
CA GLY A 169 -5.70 -6.47 25.63
C GLY A 169 -6.69 -5.30 25.59
N ILE A 170 -7.30 -4.99 26.68
CA ILE A 170 -8.29 -3.90 26.79
C ILE A 170 -7.66 -2.63 27.37
N LEU A 171 -8.17 -1.48 26.96
CA LEU A 171 -7.88 -0.22 27.65
C LEU A 171 -8.72 -0.15 28.92
N SER A 172 -8.06 -0.26 30.09
CA SER A 172 -8.74 -0.22 31.39
C SER A 172 -9.42 1.13 31.63
N GLY A 173 -10.59 1.13 32.30
CA GLY A 173 -11.22 2.36 32.81
C GLY A 173 -10.36 3.19 33.75
N GLU A 174 -9.32 2.58 34.37
CA GLU A 174 -8.34 3.30 35.19
C GLU A 174 -7.58 4.40 34.41
N VAL A 175 -7.57 4.35 33.05
CA VAL A 175 -7.00 5.41 32.22
C VAL A 175 -7.58 6.79 32.58
N GLY A 176 -8.84 6.86 32.99
CA GLY A 176 -9.50 8.08 33.46
C GLY A 176 -8.89 8.71 34.71
N SER A 177 -7.96 8.01 35.40
CA SER A 177 -7.23 8.55 36.54
C SER A 177 -6.12 9.52 36.15
N LEU A 178 -5.70 9.54 34.90
CA LEU A 178 -4.67 10.43 34.36
C LEU A 178 -5.20 11.86 34.17
N SER A 179 -5.61 12.49 35.26
CA SER A 179 -6.31 13.79 35.24
C SER A 179 -5.46 14.98 34.78
N SER A 180 -4.13 14.82 34.70
CA SER A 180 -3.22 15.85 34.15
C SER A 180 -2.93 15.69 32.66
N LEU A 181 -3.33 14.57 32.08
CA LEU A 181 -2.93 14.21 30.73
C LEU A 181 -3.48 15.22 29.69
N ARG A 182 -2.61 15.63 28.79
CA ARG A 182 -2.90 16.50 27.63
C ARG A 182 -2.85 15.76 26.31
N ALA A 183 -1.94 14.76 26.20
CA ALA A 183 -1.81 13.95 25.00
C ALA A 183 -1.79 12.47 25.37
N LEU A 184 -2.68 11.68 24.74
CA LEU A 184 -2.75 10.22 24.81
C LEU A 184 -2.68 9.64 23.41
N TRP A 185 -1.55 9.02 23.08
CA TRP A 185 -1.31 8.42 21.77
C TRP A 185 -1.08 6.92 21.93
N LEU A 186 -2.05 6.13 21.49
CA LEU A 186 -2.05 4.66 21.48
C LEU A 186 -2.12 4.09 20.05
N TYR A 187 -1.92 4.92 19.04
CA TYR A 187 -2.05 4.60 17.63
C TYR A 187 -1.17 3.41 17.20
N GLY A 188 -1.69 2.54 16.33
CA GLY A 188 -0.88 1.46 15.75
C GLY A 188 -0.50 0.38 16.77
N ASN A 189 -1.48 -0.13 17.51
CA ASN A 189 -1.36 -1.24 18.45
C ASN A 189 -2.41 -2.32 18.15
N SER A 190 -2.59 -3.27 19.07
CA SER A 190 -3.60 -4.34 18.99
C SER A 190 -4.58 -4.29 20.18
N LEU A 191 -4.86 -3.08 20.67
CA LEU A 191 -5.81 -2.89 21.77
C LEU A 191 -7.24 -3.19 21.30
N GLY A 192 -7.98 -3.90 22.13
CA GLY A 192 -9.35 -4.32 21.82
C GLY A 192 -10.36 -3.97 22.90
N GLY A 193 -11.57 -4.52 22.77
CA GLY A 193 -12.67 -4.20 23.66
C GLY A 193 -13.25 -2.80 23.44
N ASN A 194 -14.07 -2.33 24.37
CA ASN A 194 -14.71 -1.02 24.29
C ASN A 194 -13.75 0.11 24.65
N ILE A 195 -13.95 1.30 24.08
CA ILE A 195 -13.37 2.53 24.59
C ILE A 195 -14.05 2.81 25.96
N PRO A 196 -13.30 2.88 27.06
CA PRO A 196 -13.89 3.03 28.38
C PRO A 196 -14.56 4.40 28.54
N LYS A 197 -15.74 4.44 29.18
CA LYS A 197 -16.46 5.69 29.44
C LYS A 197 -15.67 6.65 30.34
N GLU A 198 -14.81 6.13 31.16
CA GLU A 198 -13.93 6.85 32.09
C GLU A 198 -12.92 7.76 31.37
N ILE A 199 -12.73 7.55 30.05
CA ILE A 199 -11.91 8.48 29.23
C ILE A 199 -12.43 9.91 29.33
N GLY A 200 -13.76 10.09 29.49
CA GLY A 200 -14.38 11.40 29.70
C GLY A 200 -13.99 12.12 30.99
N ASN A 201 -13.24 11.48 31.91
CA ASN A 201 -12.74 12.12 33.13
C ASN A 201 -11.45 12.91 32.86
N MET A 202 -10.78 12.70 31.73
CA MET A 202 -9.52 13.37 31.37
C MET A 202 -9.78 14.75 30.75
N THR A 203 -10.37 15.65 31.52
CA THR A 203 -10.86 16.95 31.02
C THR A 203 -9.77 17.91 30.53
N LYS A 204 -8.48 17.65 30.85
CA LYS A 204 -7.34 18.44 30.33
C LYS A 204 -6.81 17.94 28.99
N LEU A 205 -7.34 16.81 28.49
CA LEU A 205 -6.86 16.18 27.27
C LEU A 205 -7.07 17.10 26.08
N GLN A 206 -6.02 17.28 25.28
CA GLN A 206 -5.99 18.07 24.04
C GLN A 206 -5.90 17.18 22.82
N GLU A 207 -5.19 16.05 22.92
CA GLU A 207 -4.96 15.12 21.85
C GLU A 207 -5.30 13.71 22.29
N LEU A 208 -6.24 13.07 21.60
CA LEU A 208 -6.61 11.67 21.80
C LEU A 208 -6.48 10.91 20.50
N ASN A 209 -5.49 10.03 20.43
CA ASN A 209 -5.26 9.18 19.26
C ASN A 209 -5.31 7.70 19.64
N LEU A 210 -6.44 7.04 19.34
CA LEU A 210 -6.67 5.60 19.51
C LEU A 210 -6.73 4.86 18.16
N GLY A 211 -6.34 5.50 17.08
CA GLY A 211 -6.42 4.95 15.72
C GLY A 211 -5.58 3.70 15.52
N TYR A 212 -5.87 2.95 14.45
CA TYR A 212 -5.17 1.74 14.04
C TYR A 212 -4.99 0.75 15.20
N ASN A 213 -6.13 0.36 15.76
CA ASN A 213 -6.24 -0.62 16.83
C ASN A 213 -7.37 -1.63 16.51
N ASN A 214 -7.73 -2.43 17.47
CA ASN A 214 -8.77 -3.43 17.32
C ASN A 214 -9.90 -3.21 18.35
N PHE A 215 -10.30 -1.95 18.56
CA PHE A 215 -11.40 -1.66 19.47
C PHE A 215 -12.70 -2.25 18.92
N PHE A 216 -13.24 -3.24 19.62
CA PHE A 216 -14.46 -3.97 19.28
C PHE A 216 -15.15 -4.43 20.57
N GLY A 217 -16.45 -4.76 20.59
CA GLY A 217 -17.16 -5.30 21.73
C GLY A 217 -18.67 -5.31 21.47
N ILE A 218 -19.50 -5.74 22.44
CA ILE A 218 -20.95 -5.86 22.29
C ILE A 218 -21.63 -4.50 22.15
N GLU A 219 -20.99 -3.43 22.63
CA GLU A 219 -21.46 -2.04 22.55
C GLU A 219 -20.52 -1.12 21.78
N ASN A 220 -19.64 -1.60 20.98
CA ASN A 220 -18.61 -0.95 20.12
C ASN A 220 -18.84 0.52 19.70
N VAL A 221 -19.55 1.26 20.51
CA VAL A 221 -19.96 2.64 20.22
C VAL A 221 -18.90 3.62 20.74
N ILE A 222 -18.80 4.76 20.09
CA ILE A 222 -18.12 5.91 20.67
C ILE A 222 -18.88 6.32 21.94
N PRO A 223 -18.27 6.25 23.14
CA PRO A 223 -19.00 6.50 24.38
C PRO A 223 -19.50 7.95 24.43
N LEU A 224 -20.75 8.16 24.91
CA LEU A 224 -21.33 9.50 25.08
C LEU A 224 -20.42 10.42 25.93
N HIS A 225 -19.66 9.84 26.86
CA HIS A 225 -18.75 10.56 27.76
C HIS A 225 -17.57 11.21 27.02
N ILE A 226 -17.34 10.86 25.73
CA ILE A 226 -16.32 11.56 24.93
C ILE A 226 -16.60 13.07 24.89
N GLY A 227 -17.89 13.48 24.91
CA GLY A 227 -18.28 14.86 24.94
C GLY A 227 -17.89 15.65 26.20
N ASN A 228 -17.31 14.99 27.21
CA ASN A 228 -16.79 15.67 28.41
C ASN A 228 -15.36 16.20 28.21
N LEU A 229 -14.69 15.80 27.12
CA LEU A 229 -13.32 16.22 26.81
C LEU A 229 -13.30 17.64 26.20
N SER A 230 -13.74 18.63 26.97
CA SER A 230 -13.98 20.01 26.46
C SER A 230 -12.74 20.71 25.88
N ASN A 231 -11.53 20.25 26.23
CA ASN A 231 -10.26 20.84 25.76
C ASN A 231 -9.65 20.08 24.57
N VAL A 232 -10.28 18.97 24.10
CA VAL A 232 -9.72 18.16 23.03
C VAL A 232 -9.76 18.92 21.71
N LYS A 233 -8.61 18.95 21.03
CA LYS A 233 -8.40 19.54 19.71
C LYS A 233 -8.36 18.48 18.63
N ASP A 234 -7.68 17.37 18.92
CA ASP A 234 -7.52 16.28 17.99
C ASP A 234 -8.14 15.01 18.55
N LEU A 235 -9.19 14.52 17.86
CA LEU A 235 -9.86 13.26 18.19
C LEU A 235 -9.71 12.30 17.01
N ILE A 236 -8.82 11.30 17.16
CA ILE A 236 -8.48 10.32 16.15
C ILE A 236 -8.85 8.92 16.65
N LEU A 237 -9.89 8.32 16.07
CA LEU A 237 -10.39 6.98 16.35
C LEU A 237 -10.39 6.09 15.10
N SER A 238 -9.69 6.50 14.04
CA SER A 238 -9.67 5.84 12.73
C SER A 238 -9.13 4.41 12.79
N LEU A 239 -9.46 3.59 11.75
CA LEU A 239 -8.93 2.24 11.58
C LEU A 239 -9.18 1.36 12.82
N ASN A 240 -10.44 1.24 13.20
CA ASN A 240 -10.96 0.39 14.27
C ASN A 240 -12.20 -0.38 13.81
N GLN A 241 -12.92 -1.02 14.72
CA GLN A 241 -14.18 -1.71 14.46
C GLN A 241 -15.35 -1.08 15.24
N LEU A 242 -15.32 0.25 15.40
CA LEU A 242 -16.36 0.99 16.11
C LEU A 242 -17.66 0.97 15.31
N THR A 243 -18.77 0.68 16.00
CA THR A 243 -20.12 0.57 15.42
C THR A 243 -21.07 1.64 15.97
N GLY A 244 -22.33 1.60 15.54
CA GLY A 244 -23.36 2.52 16.00
C GLY A 244 -23.22 3.93 15.42
N ARG A 245 -23.81 4.91 16.10
CA ARG A 245 -23.88 6.28 15.61
C ARG A 245 -22.79 7.17 16.21
N ILE A 246 -22.41 8.22 15.48
CA ILE A 246 -21.62 9.31 16.06
C ILE A 246 -22.48 9.99 17.15
N PRO A 247 -22.03 10.04 18.41
CA PRO A 247 -22.85 10.54 19.50
C PRO A 247 -23.08 12.05 19.39
N SER A 248 -24.29 12.51 19.68
CA SER A 248 -24.61 13.95 19.67
C SER A 248 -23.82 14.78 20.70
N SER A 249 -23.29 14.11 21.75
CA SER A 249 -22.43 14.77 22.75
C SER A 249 -21.12 15.31 22.16
N ILE A 250 -20.74 14.89 20.93
CA ILE A 250 -19.57 15.42 20.22
C ILE A 250 -19.62 16.96 20.05
N GLN A 251 -20.83 17.54 20.00
CA GLN A 251 -21.02 18.99 19.94
C GLN A 251 -20.43 19.76 21.15
N ASN A 252 -20.20 19.07 22.27
CA ASN A 252 -19.66 19.65 23.49
C ASN A 252 -18.13 19.84 23.42
N LEU A 253 -17.48 19.27 22.41
CA LEU A 253 -16.03 19.42 22.15
C LEU A 253 -15.78 20.78 21.50
N THR A 254 -15.86 21.85 22.26
CA THR A 254 -15.85 23.23 21.73
C THR A 254 -14.53 23.66 21.13
N GLU A 255 -13.42 23.04 21.54
CA GLU A 255 -12.05 23.30 21.07
C GLU A 255 -11.62 22.36 19.94
N LEU A 256 -12.49 21.44 19.47
CA LEU A 256 -12.15 20.45 18.48
C LEU A 256 -11.78 21.11 17.15
N GLU A 257 -10.59 20.78 16.67
CA GLU A 257 -10.03 21.20 15.37
C GLU A 257 -10.04 20.08 14.35
N THR A 258 -9.68 18.85 14.78
CA THR A 258 -9.57 17.65 13.92
C THR A 258 -10.46 16.52 14.44
N LEU A 259 -11.31 15.99 13.58
CA LEU A 259 -12.07 14.77 13.83
C LEU A 259 -11.76 13.73 12.76
N ASN A 260 -11.11 12.63 13.17
CA ASN A 260 -10.85 11.50 12.28
C ASN A 260 -11.49 10.20 12.80
N LEU A 261 -12.53 9.72 12.13
CA LEU A 261 -13.27 8.50 12.42
C LEU A 261 -13.19 7.50 11.25
N GLU A 262 -12.29 7.69 10.30
CA GLU A 262 -12.22 6.88 9.08
C GLU A 262 -12.02 5.39 9.33
N ASN A 263 -12.49 4.55 8.40
CA ASN A 263 -12.33 3.11 8.42
C ASN A 263 -12.78 2.48 9.75
N ASN A 264 -14.07 2.66 10.03
CA ASN A 264 -14.80 2.04 11.11
C ASN A 264 -16.08 1.38 10.56
N LEU A 265 -16.97 0.93 11.43
CA LEU A 265 -18.27 0.35 11.10
C LEU A 265 -19.42 1.26 11.61
N LEU A 266 -19.19 2.57 11.64
CA LEU A 266 -20.16 3.54 12.11
C LEU A 266 -21.32 3.63 11.13
N THR A 267 -22.53 3.76 11.67
CA THR A 267 -23.79 3.77 10.92
C THR A 267 -24.68 4.94 11.29
N GLY A 268 -25.72 5.15 10.50
CA GLY A 268 -26.72 6.17 10.74
C GLY A 268 -26.36 7.55 10.21
N GLU A 269 -27.09 8.56 10.66
CA GLU A 269 -26.99 9.92 10.11
C GLU A 269 -25.79 10.69 10.69
N ILE A 270 -25.05 11.41 9.83
CA ILE A 270 -24.02 12.36 10.26
C ILE A 270 -24.73 13.48 11.04
N PRO A 271 -24.40 13.67 12.33
CA PRO A 271 -25.11 14.66 13.14
C PRO A 271 -24.82 16.09 12.68
N SER A 272 -25.86 16.83 12.31
CA SER A 272 -25.73 18.22 11.86
C SER A 272 -25.10 19.14 12.91
N VAL A 273 -25.21 18.79 14.19
CA VAL A 273 -24.60 19.52 15.31
C VAL A 273 -23.07 19.54 15.26
N LEU A 274 -22.45 18.59 14.54
CA LEU A 274 -21.01 18.53 14.32
C LEU A 274 -20.50 19.85 13.67
N PHE A 275 -21.26 20.38 12.72
CA PHE A 275 -20.90 21.60 12.00
C PHE A 275 -21.13 22.90 12.84
N ASN A 276 -21.63 22.78 14.08
CA ASN A 276 -21.73 23.90 15.02
C ASN A 276 -20.45 24.14 15.82
N ILE A 277 -19.47 23.21 15.77
CA ILE A 277 -18.18 23.33 16.47
C ILE A 277 -17.33 24.38 15.71
N LYS A 278 -17.18 25.56 16.27
CA LYS A 278 -16.56 26.70 15.59
C LYS A 278 -15.09 26.50 15.19
N GLY A 279 -14.35 25.74 16.02
CA GLY A 279 -12.93 25.46 15.83
C GLY A 279 -12.64 24.40 14.78
N LEU A 280 -13.66 23.63 14.34
CA LEU A 280 -13.48 22.45 13.52
C LEU A 280 -12.97 22.83 12.11
N LYS A 281 -11.82 22.25 11.75
CA LYS A 281 -11.11 22.49 10.48
C LYS A 281 -11.10 21.26 9.59
N ASP A 282 -10.90 20.08 10.21
CA ASP A 282 -10.72 18.85 9.46
C ASP A 282 -11.69 17.77 9.93
N ILE A 283 -12.45 17.23 8.98
CA ILE A 283 -13.38 16.11 9.20
C ILE A 283 -13.04 14.98 8.24
N THR A 284 -12.72 13.80 8.79
CA THR A 284 -12.47 12.58 8.02
C THR A 284 -13.36 11.46 8.55
N LEU A 285 -14.33 11.01 7.74
CA LEU A 285 -15.31 9.98 8.07
C LEU A 285 -15.27 8.79 7.11
N ASN A 286 -14.30 8.70 6.24
CA ASN A 286 -14.18 7.72 5.15
C ASN A 286 -14.40 6.28 5.61
N GLY A 287 -14.92 5.41 4.71
CA GLY A 287 -14.99 3.97 4.97
C GLY A 287 -15.89 3.62 6.16
N ASN A 288 -17.04 4.28 6.28
CA ASN A 288 -18.12 3.98 7.23
C ASN A 288 -19.43 3.75 6.48
N ASP A 289 -20.51 3.37 7.16
CA ASP A 289 -21.87 3.25 6.60
C ASP A 289 -22.76 4.38 7.13
N LEU A 290 -22.35 5.62 6.82
CA LEU A 290 -23.01 6.84 7.29
C LEU A 290 -23.98 7.36 6.23
N THR A 291 -25.07 7.94 6.67
CA THR A 291 -26.05 8.59 5.80
C THR A 291 -26.11 10.08 5.99
N TRP A 292 -26.59 10.77 4.97
CA TRP A 292 -26.77 12.21 4.95
C TRP A 292 -28.26 12.56 4.99
N ASN A 293 -28.64 13.47 5.89
CA ASN A 293 -30.03 13.96 5.89
C ASN A 293 -30.23 15.03 4.80
N LYS A 294 -30.86 14.61 3.70
CA LYS A 294 -31.17 15.50 2.57
C LYS A 294 -32.05 16.71 2.95
N ASN A 295 -32.83 16.59 4.03
CA ASN A 295 -33.76 17.62 4.48
C ASN A 295 -33.17 18.54 5.56
N ALA A 296 -31.97 18.23 6.09
CA ALA A 296 -31.34 19.05 7.10
C ALA A 296 -30.83 20.35 6.50
N LYS A 297 -31.38 21.47 6.94
CA LYS A 297 -30.79 22.78 6.63
C LYS A 297 -29.57 23.01 7.51
N ILE A 298 -28.42 22.57 7.02
CA ILE A 298 -27.14 22.77 7.72
C ILE A 298 -26.68 24.21 7.46
N VAL A 299 -26.45 24.95 8.53
CA VAL A 299 -25.78 26.25 8.51
C VAL A 299 -24.53 26.13 9.36
N PRO A 300 -23.39 25.77 8.75
CA PRO A 300 -22.16 25.53 9.48
C PRO A 300 -21.69 26.80 10.22
N LYS A 301 -21.20 26.62 11.45
CA LYS A 301 -20.49 27.65 12.22
C LYS A 301 -18.97 27.46 12.14
N CYS A 302 -18.53 26.31 11.66
CA CYS A 302 -17.12 26.00 11.37
C CYS A 302 -16.70 26.53 10.00
N MET A 303 -15.38 26.65 9.82
CA MET A 303 -14.74 26.92 8.52
C MET A 303 -13.74 25.79 8.23
N LEU A 304 -14.20 24.80 7.44
CA LEU A 304 -13.42 23.61 7.15
C LEU A 304 -12.27 23.95 6.18
N VAL A 305 -11.14 23.28 6.42
CA VAL A 305 -9.98 23.19 5.54
C VAL A 305 -10.01 21.84 4.80
N GLY A 306 -10.34 20.77 5.50
CA GLY A 306 -10.48 19.42 4.97
C GLY A 306 -11.84 18.81 5.25
N LEU A 307 -12.46 18.24 4.21
CA LEU A 307 -13.69 17.46 4.32
C LEU A 307 -13.55 16.18 3.52
N SER A 308 -13.59 15.04 4.21
CA SER A 308 -13.47 13.73 3.59
C SER A 308 -14.55 12.79 4.11
N MET A 309 -15.37 12.30 3.19
CA MET A 309 -16.49 11.39 3.42
C MET A 309 -16.55 10.33 2.31
N ASN A 310 -15.40 9.82 1.92
CA ASN A 310 -15.25 8.78 0.89
C ASN A 310 -15.85 7.45 1.39
N SER A 311 -16.53 6.71 0.51
CA SER A 311 -17.07 5.38 0.84
C SER A 311 -17.97 5.39 2.09
N CYS A 312 -18.88 6.36 2.17
CA CYS A 312 -19.80 6.52 3.31
C CYS A 312 -21.27 6.15 2.98
N GLY A 313 -21.60 5.73 1.74
CA GLY A 313 -23.00 5.48 1.34
C GLY A 313 -23.85 6.73 1.15
N ILE A 314 -23.23 7.90 1.04
CA ILE A 314 -23.91 9.20 0.87
C ILE A 314 -24.58 9.26 -0.51
N SER A 315 -25.82 9.75 -0.57
CA SER A 315 -26.61 9.80 -1.79
C SER A 315 -27.29 11.17 -1.98
N GLY A 316 -27.68 11.49 -3.23
CA GLY A 316 -28.29 12.73 -3.65
C GLY A 316 -27.28 13.75 -4.16
N GLU A 317 -27.66 15.01 -4.26
CA GLU A 317 -26.79 16.06 -4.77
C GLU A 317 -25.69 16.47 -3.77
N ILE A 318 -24.58 17.01 -4.28
CA ILE A 318 -23.54 17.61 -3.44
C ILE A 318 -24.14 18.79 -2.64
N PRO A 319 -24.05 18.78 -1.30
CA PRO A 319 -24.77 19.73 -0.47
C PRO A 319 -24.30 21.19 -0.64
N ASN A 320 -25.24 22.09 -0.88
CA ASN A 320 -24.94 23.51 -1.10
C ASN A 320 -24.26 24.22 0.08
N TRP A 321 -24.42 23.73 1.33
CA TRP A 321 -23.76 24.37 2.47
C TRP A 321 -22.22 24.34 2.36
N ILE A 322 -21.65 23.38 1.59
CA ILE A 322 -20.20 23.30 1.33
C ILE A 322 -19.71 24.61 0.66
N SER A 323 -20.55 25.28 -0.14
CA SER A 323 -20.21 26.57 -0.78
C SER A 323 -19.87 27.68 0.21
N THR A 324 -20.31 27.54 1.46
CA THR A 324 -20.01 28.49 2.54
C THR A 324 -18.60 28.34 3.10
N GLN A 325 -17.92 27.21 2.83
CA GLN A 325 -16.61 26.86 3.37
C GLN A 325 -15.49 27.52 2.55
N LYS A 326 -15.23 28.81 2.81
CA LYS A 326 -14.27 29.60 2.00
C LYS A 326 -12.79 29.21 2.19
N THR A 327 -12.47 28.47 3.24
CA THR A 327 -11.13 27.96 3.56
C THR A 327 -10.89 26.53 3.07
N LEU A 328 -11.90 25.94 2.42
CA LEU A 328 -11.81 24.54 1.99
C LEU A 328 -10.69 24.37 0.95
N TYR A 329 -9.71 23.56 1.32
CA TYR A 329 -8.54 23.20 0.53
C TYR A 329 -8.66 21.81 -0.06
N PHE A 330 -9.24 20.86 0.72
CA PHE A 330 -9.38 19.45 0.39
C PHE A 330 -10.85 19.01 0.49
N LEU A 331 -11.40 18.43 -0.58
CA LEU A 331 -12.74 17.85 -0.64
C LEU A 331 -12.67 16.45 -1.23
N ASP A 332 -13.04 15.43 -0.43
CA ASP A 332 -13.18 14.06 -0.90
C ASP A 332 -14.57 13.49 -0.55
N LEU A 333 -15.39 13.30 -1.56
CA LEU A 333 -16.71 12.66 -1.50
C LEU A 333 -16.77 11.46 -2.45
N GLY A 334 -15.64 10.85 -2.77
CA GLY A 334 -15.54 9.71 -3.67
C GLY A 334 -16.26 8.46 -3.16
N GLU A 335 -16.45 7.46 -4.04
CA GLU A 335 -17.02 6.14 -3.73
C GLU A 335 -18.34 6.21 -2.96
N ASN A 336 -19.27 7.05 -3.42
CA ASN A 336 -20.59 7.26 -2.84
C ASN A 336 -21.70 7.05 -3.90
N GLN A 337 -22.91 7.49 -3.60
CA GLN A 337 -24.05 7.43 -4.50
C GLN A 337 -24.55 8.84 -4.85
N LEU A 338 -23.63 9.82 -4.97
CA LEU A 338 -23.97 11.19 -5.30
C LEU A 338 -24.46 11.28 -6.75
N GLU A 339 -25.47 12.13 -6.96
CA GLU A 339 -26.13 12.35 -8.25
C GLU A 339 -26.21 13.85 -8.56
N GLY A 340 -26.72 14.20 -9.75
CA GLY A 340 -26.82 15.58 -10.19
C GLY A 340 -25.59 16.03 -10.99
N ILE A 341 -25.46 17.33 -11.19
CA ILE A 341 -24.38 17.92 -12.00
C ILE A 341 -23.23 18.42 -11.10
N PHE A 342 -22.06 18.64 -11.73
CA PHE A 342 -20.95 19.33 -11.05
C PHE A 342 -21.41 20.74 -10.67
N PRO A 343 -21.40 21.12 -9.36
CA PRO A 343 -21.96 22.39 -8.95
C PRO A 343 -21.12 23.59 -9.43
N GLN A 344 -21.78 24.60 -9.99
CA GLN A 344 -21.13 25.83 -10.44
C GLN A 344 -20.35 26.52 -9.30
N TRP A 345 -20.93 26.56 -8.09
CA TRP A 345 -20.28 27.15 -6.91
C TRP A 345 -18.97 26.43 -6.53
N LEU A 346 -18.85 25.09 -6.79
CA LEU A 346 -17.63 24.36 -6.51
C LEU A 346 -16.52 24.72 -7.51
N ALA A 347 -16.88 25.00 -8.77
CA ALA A 347 -15.94 25.52 -9.76
C ALA A 347 -15.43 26.93 -9.43
N GLU A 348 -16.21 27.73 -8.68
CA GLU A 348 -15.84 29.07 -8.23
C GLU A 348 -14.97 29.07 -6.97
N MET A 349 -14.96 27.96 -6.23
CA MET A 349 -14.13 27.80 -5.03
C MET A 349 -12.67 27.56 -5.38
N LYS A 350 -11.76 27.99 -4.49
CA LYS A 350 -10.31 27.80 -4.67
C LYS A 350 -9.83 26.49 -4.01
N VAL A 351 -10.57 25.40 -4.22
CA VAL A 351 -10.23 24.10 -3.67
C VAL A 351 -9.04 23.53 -4.44
N THR A 352 -8.04 23.01 -3.72
CA THR A 352 -6.83 22.45 -4.33
C THR A 352 -7.01 21.00 -4.74
N THR A 353 -7.73 20.22 -3.94
CA THR A 353 -7.99 18.80 -4.20
C THR A 353 -9.48 18.54 -4.20
N ILE A 354 -10.00 18.03 -5.32
CA ILE A 354 -11.40 17.63 -5.50
C ILE A 354 -11.44 16.16 -5.92
N ILE A 355 -12.01 15.31 -5.07
CA ILE A 355 -12.19 13.88 -5.31
C ILE A 355 -13.68 13.57 -5.26
N LEU A 356 -14.27 13.24 -6.41
CA LEU A 356 -15.67 12.86 -6.59
C LEU A 356 -15.82 11.55 -7.35
N SER A 357 -14.75 10.77 -7.44
CA SER A 357 -14.72 9.50 -8.19
C SER A 357 -15.74 8.50 -7.64
N GLY A 358 -16.17 7.52 -8.46
CA GLY A 358 -17.05 6.44 -8.00
C GLY A 358 -18.42 6.94 -7.52
N ASN A 359 -19.07 7.82 -8.29
CA ASN A 359 -20.39 8.36 -8.03
C ASN A 359 -21.31 8.26 -9.28
N ASN A 360 -22.52 8.81 -9.19
CA ASN A 360 -23.47 8.88 -10.30
C ASN A 360 -23.62 10.32 -10.86
N LEU A 361 -22.57 11.15 -10.68
CA LEU A 361 -22.57 12.55 -11.15
C LEU A 361 -22.62 12.60 -12.68
N THR A 362 -23.26 13.64 -13.21
CA THR A 362 -23.52 13.79 -14.64
C THR A 362 -23.28 15.25 -15.10
N GLY A 363 -23.53 15.55 -16.37
CA GLY A 363 -23.40 16.90 -16.94
C GLY A 363 -22.04 17.18 -17.53
N PHE A 364 -21.81 18.45 -17.82
CA PHE A 364 -20.56 18.99 -18.39
C PHE A 364 -19.63 19.48 -17.27
N LEU A 365 -18.33 19.46 -17.51
CA LEU A 365 -17.39 20.15 -16.64
C LEU A 365 -17.43 21.67 -16.91
N PRO A 366 -17.65 22.51 -15.90
CA PRO A 366 -17.66 23.97 -16.11
C PRO A 366 -16.23 24.46 -16.41
N PRO A 367 -16.02 25.26 -17.49
CA PRO A 367 -14.71 25.84 -17.81
C PRO A 367 -14.09 26.64 -16.67
N LEU A 368 -14.92 27.27 -15.85
CA LEU A 368 -14.50 28.08 -14.71
C LEU A 368 -13.63 27.29 -13.70
N LEU A 369 -13.84 25.98 -13.59
CA LEU A 369 -13.05 25.09 -12.74
C LEU A 369 -11.54 25.17 -13.02
N PHE A 370 -11.17 25.27 -14.29
CA PHE A 370 -9.78 25.31 -14.73
C PHE A 370 -9.15 26.71 -14.70
N ASN A 371 -9.91 27.73 -14.34
CA ASN A 371 -9.36 29.05 -14.05
C ASN A 371 -8.81 29.18 -12.62
N SER A 372 -8.95 28.13 -11.80
CA SER A 372 -8.40 28.11 -10.45
C SER A 372 -6.88 27.85 -10.48
N PRO A 373 -6.05 28.80 -10.05
CA PRO A 373 -4.60 28.61 -10.02
C PRO A 373 -4.17 27.60 -8.93
N ASN A 374 -5.06 27.24 -8.02
CA ASN A 374 -4.74 26.36 -6.89
C ASN A 374 -5.11 24.88 -7.17
N LEU A 375 -5.88 24.59 -8.21
CA LEU A 375 -6.34 23.25 -8.51
C LEU A 375 -5.15 22.34 -8.86
N SER A 376 -4.82 21.42 -7.97
CA SER A 376 -3.73 20.48 -8.12
C SER A 376 -4.19 19.06 -8.41
N THR A 377 -5.37 18.68 -7.91
CA THR A 377 -5.91 17.33 -8.03
C THR A 377 -7.39 17.38 -8.38
N LEU A 378 -7.75 16.73 -9.49
CA LEU A 378 -9.13 16.55 -9.93
C LEU A 378 -9.37 15.09 -10.27
N LEU A 379 -10.05 14.36 -9.39
CA LEU A 379 -10.39 12.96 -9.57
C LEU A 379 -11.90 12.82 -9.73
N LEU A 380 -12.36 12.54 -10.95
CA LEU A 380 -13.77 12.38 -11.32
C LEU A 380 -14.04 11.04 -12.01
N TYR A 381 -13.08 10.11 -11.95
CA TYR A 381 -13.21 8.83 -12.66
C TYR A 381 -14.43 8.04 -12.15
N GLN A 382 -14.99 7.19 -13.02
CA GLN A 382 -16.14 6.36 -12.70
C GLN A 382 -17.37 7.19 -12.26
N ASN A 383 -17.85 8.03 -13.20
CA ASN A 383 -19.05 8.82 -13.09
C ASN A 383 -19.81 8.80 -14.44
N ASN A 384 -20.82 9.64 -14.61
CA ASN A 384 -21.62 9.76 -15.83
C ASN A 384 -21.42 11.12 -16.53
N PHE A 385 -20.28 11.81 -16.31
CA PHE A 385 -19.99 13.07 -16.99
C PHE A 385 -19.92 12.88 -18.51
N TYR A 386 -20.37 13.88 -19.26
CA TYR A 386 -20.43 13.83 -20.72
C TYR A 386 -20.08 15.19 -21.36
N GLY A 387 -20.04 15.22 -22.70
CA GLY A 387 -19.69 16.40 -23.47
C GLY A 387 -18.18 16.49 -23.71
N GLU A 388 -17.75 17.64 -24.20
CA GLU A 388 -16.35 17.90 -24.52
C GLU A 388 -15.60 18.37 -23.27
N LEU A 389 -14.30 18.12 -23.26
CA LEU A 389 -13.42 18.68 -22.22
C LEU A 389 -13.25 20.19 -22.48
N PRO A 390 -13.25 21.02 -21.41
CA PRO A 390 -13.09 22.48 -21.58
C PRO A 390 -11.76 22.86 -22.24
N ASP A 391 -11.82 23.73 -23.25
CA ASP A 391 -10.64 24.17 -24.00
C ASP A 391 -9.59 24.87 -23.14
N ASN A 392 -9.96 25.39 -21.99
CA ASN A 392 -9.09 26.08 -21.05
C ASN A 392 -8.51 25.18 -19.95
N ILE A 393 -8.54 23.86 -20.13
CA ILE A 393 -8.03 22.87 -19.14
C ILE A 393 -6.56 23.12 -18.77
N GLY A 394 -5.78 23.68 -19.69
CA GLY A 394 -4.39 24.05 -19.49
C GLY A 394 -4.15 25.28 -18.62
N ASN A 395 -5.20 26.05 -18.26
CA ASN A 395 -5.06 27.23 -17.40
C ASN A 395 -4.80 26.85 -15.93
N ALA A 396 -5.15 25.62 -15.52
CA ALA A 396 -4.87 25.11 -14.18
C ALA A 396 -3.40 24.69 -14.06
N SER A 397 -2.48 25.64 -13.98
CA SER A 397 -1.03 25.42 -14.05
C SER A 397 -0.45 24.55 -12.92
N GLU A 398 -1.13 24.44 -11.78
CA GLU A 398 -0.73 23.60 -10.64
C GLU A 398 -1.29 22.19 -10.72
N LEU A 399 -2.00 21.84 -11.78
CA LEU A 399 -2.65 20.56 -11.93
C LEU A 399 -1.61 19.43 -12.08
N ARG A 400 -1.61 18.50 -11.11
CA ARG A 400 -0.71 17.34 -11.05
C ARG A 400 -1.42 16.02 -11.35
N PHE A 401 -2.67 15.91 -10.95
CA PHE A 401 -3.46 14.70 -11.09
C PHE A 401 -4.81 15.02 -11.74
N LEU A 402 -4.99 14.53 -12.95
CA LEU A 402 -6.24 14.65 -13.71
C LEU A 402 -6.73 13.26 -14.08
N MET A 403 -7.76 12.77 -13.39
CA MET A 403 -8.33 11.46 -13.64
C MET A 403 -9.81 11.56 -13.97
N LEU A 404 -10.13 11.46 -15.26
CA LEU A 404 -11.47 11.56 -15.83
C LEU A 404 -11.93 10.23 -16.46
N GLY A 405 -11.19 9.16 -16.23
CA GLY A 405 -11.47 7.84 -16.79
C GLY A 405 -12.85 7.29 -16.39
N ARG A 406 -13.38 6.34 -17.16
CA ARG A 406 -14.71 5.72 -16.94
C ARG A 406 -15.83 6.75 -16.80
N ASN A 407 -15.94 7.59 -17.82
CA ASN A 407 -17.01 8.57 -17.98
C ASN A 407 -17.58 8.48 -19.41
N ASN A 408 -18.31 9.50 -19.83
CA ASN A 408 -18.93 9.57 -21.15
C ASN A 408 -18.45 10.80 -21.95
N PHE A 409 -17.24 11.32 -21.64
CA PHE A 409 -16.64 12.45 -22.36
C PHE A 409 -16.41 12.12 -23.83
N SER A 410 -16.59 13.13 -24.69
CA SER A 410 -16.46 13.03 -26.12
C SER A 410 -15.67 14.22 -26.71
N GLY A 411 -15.53 14.30 -28.02
CA GLY A 411 -14.74 15.34 -28.65
C GLY A 411 -13.24 15.05 -28.62
N LYS A 412 -12.42 16.07 -28.81
CA LYS A 412 -10.95 15.99 -28.80
C LYS A 412 -10.40 16.29 -27.42
N VAL A 413 -9.18 15.85 -27.16
CA VAL A 413 -8.41 16.37 -26.04
C VAL A 413 -7.96 17.78 -26.38
N PRO A 414 -8.26 18.79 -25.55
CA PRO A 414 -7.87 20.19 -25.84
C PRO A 414 -6.35 20.36 -25.90
N GLU A 415 -5.88 21.13 -26.90
CA GLU A 415 -4.45 21.43 -27.07
C GLU A 415 -3.84 22.08 -25.82
N SER A 416 -4.62 22.91 -25.13
CA SER A 416 -4.17 23.61 -23.92
C SER A 416 -3.66 22.67 -22.82
N ILE A 417 -4.00 21.37 -22.81
CA ILE A 417 -3.53 20.43 -21.79
C ILE A 417 -2.00 20.30 -21.80
N SER A 418 -1.37 20.58 -22.95
CA SER A 418 0.09 20.61 -23.09
C SER A 418 0.76 21.71 -22.24
N ASN A 419 0.02 22.72 -21.79
CA ASN A 419 0.50 23.76 -20.91
C ASN A 419 0.62 23.33 -19.44
N ASN A 420 0.08 22.16 -19.09
CA ASN A 420 0.15 21.64 -17.72
C ASN A 420 1.46 20.87 -17.48
N TYR A 421 2.58 21.56 -17.36
CA TYR A 421 3.91 20.95 -17.18
C TYR A 421 4.06 20.18 -15.87
N ASN A 422 3.23 20.51 -14.86
CA ASN A 422 3.21 19.85 -13.55
C ASN A 422 2.37 18.56 -13.55
N LEU A 423 1.72 18.21 -14.65
CA LEU A 423 0.82 17.08 -14.74
C LEU A 423 1.61 15.76 -14.66
N MET A 424 1.47 15.05 -13.55
CA MET A 424 2.13 13.77 -13.30
C MET A 424 1.30 12.59 -13.82
N ILE A 425 -0.03 12.69 -13.71
CA ILE A 425 -0.96 11.64 -14.08
C ILE A 425 -2.08 12.22 -14.92
N LEU A 426 -2.27 11.65 -16.10
CA LEU A 426 -3.40 11.89 -16.97
C LEU A 426 -4.11 10.58 -17.28
N ASP A 427 -5.31 10.39 -16.72
CA ASP A 427 -6.19 9.27 -17.03
C ASP A 427 -7.48 9.77 -17.69
N LEU A 428 -7.61 9.51 -18.99
CA LEU A 428 -8.80 9.77 -19.81
C LEU A 428 -9.44 8.47 -20.32
N SER A 429 -9.06 7.32 -19.80
CA SER A 429 -9.46 6.01 -20.29
C SER A 429 -10.97 5.77 -20.18
N ASN A 430 -11.48 4.79 -20.94
CA ASN A 430 -12.89 4.40 -20.89
C ASN A 430 -13.85 5.60 -21.06
N ASN A 431 -13.70 6.32 -22.19
CA ASN A 431 -14.53 7.45 -22.57
C ASN A 431 -14.95 7.32 -24.05
N LYS A 432 -15.50 8.37 -24.64
CA LYS A 432 -15.82 8.46 -26.06
C LYS A 432 -14.95 9.50 -26.78
N LEU A 433 -13.79 9.84 -26.18
CA LEU A 433 -12.86 10.81 -26.75
C LEU A 433 -12.34 10.35 -28.11
N SER A 434 -12.09 11.29 -29.00
CA SER A 434 -11.68 11.04 -30.37
C SER A 434 -10.62 12.05 -30.83
N GLY A 435 -10.18 11.97 -32.04
CA GLY A 435 -9.13 12.82 -32.59
C GLY A 435 -7.77 12.14 -32.55
N GLN A 436 -6.72 12.88 -32.81
CA GLN A 436 -5.35 12.39 -32.63
C GLN A 436 -5.05 12.18 -31.14
N THR A 437 -4.18 11.25 -30.84
CA THR A 437 -4.01 10.73 -29.46
C THR A 437 -3.55 11.75 -28.45
N LEU A 438 -2.74 12.71 -28.86
CA LEU A 438 -2.12 13.68 -27.96
C LEU A 438 -2.03 15.04 -28.62
N PRO A 439 -2.21 16.11 -27.83
CA PRO A 439 -1.82 17.45 -28.21
C PRO A 439 -0.34 17.53 -28.58
N ASP A 440 0.01 18.53 -29.34
CA ASP A 440 1.42 18.78 -29.70
C ASP A 440 2.18 19.35 -28.48
N PHE A 441 3.15 18.60 -27.98
CA PHE A 441 4.04 19.01 -26.92
C PHE A 441 5.31 19.72 -27.43
N SER A 442 5.43 19.97 -28.74
CA SER A 442 6.62 20.58 -29.35
C SER A 442 6.81 22.05 -28.98
N GLU A 443 5.76 22.75 -28.59
CA GLU A 443 5.80 24.16 -28.19
C GLU A 443 6.22 24.37 -26.71
N ILE A 444 6.54 23.30 -26.01
CA ILE A 444 7.01 23.41 -24.61
C ILE A 444 8.33 24.16 -24.58
N PRO A 445 8.47 25.24 -23.77
CA PRO A 445 9.73 25.94 -23.60
C PRO A 445 10.86 24.96 -23.20
N THR A 446 12.02 25.07 -23.84
CA THR A 446 13.15 24.13 -23.68
C THR A 446 13.72 24.07 -22.25
N ASN A 447 13.39 25.06 -21.40
CA ASN A 447 13.75 25.10 -19.99
C ASN A 447 12.74 24.38 -19.07
N LEU A 448 11.59 23.91 -19.61
CA LEU A 448 10.57 23.17 -18.88
C LEU A 448 10.50 21.76 -19.44
N SER A 449 10.55 20.76 -18.55
CA SER A 449 10.35 19.36 -18.92
C SER A 449 9.05 18.88 -18.26
N PRO A 450 8.09 18.34 -19.02
CA PRO A 450 6.91 17.74 -18.43
C PRO A 450 7.28 16.67 -17.41
N VAL A 451 6.58 16.68 -16.28
CA VAL A 451 6.81 15.68 -15.22
C VAL A 451 5.90 14.48 -15.33
N THR A 452 5.18 14.35 -16.45
CA THR A 452 4.22 13.26 -16.67
C THR A 452 4.89 11.90 -16.59
N ARG A 453 4.38 11.08 -15.69
CA ARG A 453 4.84 9.71 -15.46
C ARG A 453 3.83 8.68 -15.96
N ILE A 454 2.55 9.01 -15.93
CA ILE A 454 1.46 8.10 -16.25
C ILE A 454 0.50 8.74 -17.23
N LEU A 455 0.29 8.07 -18.37
CA LEU A 455 -0.63 8.47 -19.42
C LEU A 455 -1.51 7.28 -19.79
N VAL A 456 -2.81 7.38 -19.48
CA VAL A 456 -3.79 6.32 -19.74
C VAL A 456 -4.92 6.86 -20.61
N LEU A 457 -4.96 6.42 -21.85
CA LEU A 457 -5.91 6.82 -22.90
C LEU A 457 -6.73 5.64 -23.44
N GLY A 458 -6.58 4.46 -22.86
CA GLY A 458 -7.19 3.22 -23.31
C GLY A 458 -8.72 3.28 -23.37
N LYS A 459 -9.32 2.46 -24.26
CA LYS A 459 -10.79 2.39 -24.46
C LYS A 459 -11.43 3.72 -24.79
N ASN A 460 -11.01 4.29 -25.92
CA ASN A 460 -11.56 5.51 -26.49
C ASN A 460 -11.77 5.34 -28.01
N LYS A 461 -11.88 6.43 -28.74
CA LYS A 461 -12.01 6.44 -30.21
C LYS A 461 -10.86 7.19 -30.87
N PHE A 462 -9.70 7.25 -30.24
CA PHE A 462 -8.51 7.90 -30.80
C PHE A 462 -8.07 7.20 -32.09
N PHE A 463 -7.58 7.98 -33.03
CA PHE A 463 -7.13 7.50 -34.34
C PHE A 463 -5.87 8.26 -34.80
N GLY A 464 -5.34 7.90 -35.98
CA GLY A 464 -4.08 8.45 -36.48
C GLY A 464 -2.87 7.67 -35.98
N SER A 465 -1.67 8.14 -36.29
CA SER A 465 -0.42 7.51 -35.87
C SER A 465 0.02 7.98 -34.47
N LEU A 466 0.85 7.16 -33.82
CA LEU A 466 1.54 7.59 -32.61
C LEU A 466 2.47 8.77 -32.94
N SER A 467 2.26 9.89 -32.29
CA SER A 467 3.08 11.08 -32.50
C SER A 467 4.52 10.86 -32.04
N GLY A 468 5.50 11.27 -32.85
CA GLY A 468 6.90 11.33 -32.43
C GLY A 468 7.13 12.25 -31.23
N ASN A 469 6.23 13.20 -30.96
CA ASN A 469 6.31 14.15 -29.86
C ASN A 469 6.09 13.54 -28.47
N LEU A 470 5.66 12.25 -28.39
CA LEU A 470 5.63 11.50 -27.12
C LEU A 470 6.97 11.52 -26.39
N ILE A 471 8.09 11.64 -27.09
CA ILE A 471 9.43 11.71 -26.49
C ILE A 471 9.62 12.92 -25.56
N MET A 472 8.82 13.97 -25.75
CA MET A 472 8.84 15.13 -24.83
C MET A 472 8.44 14.74 -23.40
N LEU A 473 7.68 13.66 -23.24
CA LEU A 473 7.34 13.10 -21.95
C LEU A 473 8.45 12.19 -21.40
N SER A 474 9.67 12.69 -21.30
CA SER A 474 10.88 11.91 -20.98
C SER A 474 10.85 11.17 -19.64
N ARG A 475 9.93 11.54 -18.74
CA ARG A 475 9.72 10.89 -17.43
C ARG A 475 8.63 9.83 -17.46
N LEU A 476 8.07 9.51 -18.64
CA LEU A 476 6.97 8.57 -18.78
C LEU A 476 7.39 7.16 -18.35
N GLU A 477 6.66 6.59 -17.42
CA GLU A 477 6.83 5.23 -16.88
C GLU A 477 5.72 4.30 -17.35
N TYR A 478 4.53 4.83 -17.57
CA TYR A 478 3.34 4.08 -17.90
C TYR A 478 2.62 4.74 -19.07
N LEU A 479 2.51 4.02 -20.20
CA LEU A 479 1.76 4.42 -21.38
C LEU A 479 0.75 3.33 -21.75
N ASP A 480 -0.53 3.67 -21.67
CA ASP A 480 -1.61 2.78 -22.05
C ASP A 480 -2.59 3.47 -23.02
N ILE A 481 -2.64 2.96 -24.26
CA ILE A 481 -3.53 3.44 -25.33
C ILE A 481 -4.35 2.27 -25.92
N HIS A 482 -4.54 1.19 -25.16
CA HIS A 482 -5.25 0.00 -25.65
C HIS A 482 -6.69 0.28 -26.07
N ASP A 483 -7.25 -0.60 -26.90
CA ASP A 483 -8.65 -0.53 -27.35
C ASP A 483 -9.01 0.85 -27.94
N ASN A 484 -8.25 1.26 -29.00
CA ASN A 484 -8.46 2.48 -29.77
C ASN A 484 -8.44 2.17 -31.29
N LYS A 485 -8.27 3.18 -32.12
CA LYS A 485 -8.18 3.07 -33.58
C LYS A 485 -6.85 3.62 -34.13
N ILE A 486 -5.77 3.46 -33.35
CA ILE A 486 -4.45 3.96 -33.72
C ILE A 486 -3.92 3.17 -34.90
N THR A 487 -3.37 3.89 -35.89
CA THR A 487 -2.84 3.36 -37.16
C THR A 487 -1.35 3.71 -37.28
N GLY A 488 -0.77 3.34 -38.42
CA GLY A 488 0.63 3.64 -38.75
C GLY A 488 1.59 2.68 -38.05
N GLU A 489 2.87 3.01 -38.13
CA GLU A 489 3.96 2.20 -37.61
C GLU A 489 4.35 2.62 -36.21
N LEU A 490 5.01 1.72 -35.46
CA LEU A 490 5.64 2.05 -34.19
C LEU A 490 6.86 2.94 -34.45
N PRO A 491 6.90 4.18 -33.94
CA PRO A 491 8.01 5.07 -34.19
C PRO A 491 9.26 4.66 -33.42
N ASP A 492 10.42 4.65 -34.08
CA ASP A 492 11.73 4.38 -33.44
C ASP A 492 12.02 5.29 -32.24
N SER A 493 11.47 6.51 -32.26
CA SER A 493 11.62 7.49 -31.20
C SER A 493 11.07 7.03 -29.84
N LEU A 494 10.12 6.08 -29.80
CA LEU A 494 9.63 5.49 -28.54
C LEU A 494 10.78 4.95 -27.67
N SER A 495 11.86 4.46 -28.30
CA SER A 495 13.04 3.93 -27.62
C SER A 495 13.76 4.96 -26.74
N GLN A 496 13.46 6.25 -26.88
CA GLN A 496 14.05 7.34 -26.07
C GLN A 496 13.36 7.50 -24.71
N LEU A 497 12.20 6.89 -24.50
CA LEU A 497 11.48 6.91 -23.22
C LEU A 497 12.08 5.89 -22.24
N SER A 498 13.33 6.13 -21.84
CA SER A 498 14.16 5.18 -21.06
C SER A 498 13.56 4.75 -19.71
N ASN A 499 12.65 5.56 -19.15
CA ASN A 499 11.96 5.27 -17.91
C ASN A 499 10.72 4.38 -18.08
N LEU A 500 10.31 4.10 -19.32
CA LEU A 500 9.07 3.39 -19.61
C LEU A 500 9.13 1.95 -19.09
N GLU A 501 8.24 1.62 -18.16
CA GLU A 501 8.09 0.28 -17.58
C GLU A 501 6.93 -0.48 -18.19
N ILE A 502 5.88 0.22 -18.62
CA ILE A 502 4.66 -0.35 -19.18
C ILE A 502 4.32 0.35 -20.49
N LEU A 503 4.21 -0.45 -21.55
CA LEU A 503 3.72 -0.04 -22.86
C LEU A 503 2.59 -0.98 -23.28
N ASN A 504 1.35 -0.47 -23.25
CA ASN A 504 0.17 -1.20 -23.66
C ASN A 504 -0.50 -0.52 -24.86
N LEU A 505 -0.36 -1.13 -26.04
CA LEU A 505 -0.94 -0.68 -27.30
C LEU A 505 -1.91 -1.75 -27.88
N ARG A 506 -2.36 -2.67 -27.04
CA ARG A 506 -3.24 -3.79 -27.41
C ARG A 506 -4.50 -3.30 -28.13
N ASN A 507 -4.97 -4.08 -29.10
CA ASN A 507 -6.23 -3.88 -29.80
C ASN A 507 -6.33 -2.47 -30.43
N ASN A 508 -5.42 -2.23 -31.38
CA ASN A 508 -5.38 -1.06 -32.25
C ASN A 508 -5.27 -1.51 -33.72
N SER A 509 -4.91 -0.62 -34.64
CA SER A 509 -4.69 -0.90 -36.04
C SER A 509 -3.26 -0.59 -36.48
N LEU A 510 -2.29 -0.81 -35.58
CA LEU A 510 -0.87 -0.60 -35.84
C LEU A 510 -0.39 -1.60 -36.90
N GLN A 511 0.50 -1.13 -37.78
CA GLN A 511 1.04 -1.90 -38.90
C GLN A 511 2.57 -1.70 -39.01
N GLY A 512 3.20 -2.31 -40.03
CA GLY A 512 4.66 -2.26 -40.15
C GLY A 512 5.36 -3.22 -39.17
N SER A 513 6.67 -3.13 -39.10
CA SER A 513 7.50 -4.01 -38.27
C SER A 513 7.68 -3.45 -36.86
N ILE A 514 7.96 -4.35 -35.90
CA ILE A 514 8.35 -3.95 -34.56
C ILE A 514 9.79 -3.44 -34.61
N PRO A 515 10.06 -2.17 -34.24
CA PRO A 515 11.41 -1.64 -34.25
C PRO A 515 12.33 -2.36 -33.25
N SER A 516 13.54 -2.73 -33.72
CA SER A 516 14.55 -3.35 -32.83
C SER A 516 15.00 -2.40 -31.71
N SER A 517 14.89 -1.09 -31.93
CA SER A 517 15.19 -0.01 -30.97
C SER A 517 14.34 -0.08 -29.69
N ILE A 518 13.18 -0.73 -29.68
CA ILE A 518 12.38 -0.97 -28.47
C ILE A 518 13.19 -1.68 -27.37
N SER A 519 14.19 -2.49 -27.74
CA SER A 519 15.11 -3.13 -26.81
C SER A 519 15.93 -2.15 -25.94
N ASN A 520 16.00 -0.88 -26.33
CA ASN A 520 16.66 0.18 -25.56
C ASN A 520 15.84 0.64 -24.33
N LEU A 521 14.57 0.26 -24.25
CA LEU A 521 13.71 0.51 -23.09
C LEU A 521 14.10 -0.42 -21.92
N ARG A 522 15.18 -0.08 -21.25
CA ARG A 522 15.77 -0.94 -20.22
C ARG A 522 14.86 -1.20 -19.02
N SER A 523 13.96 -0.28 -18.72
CA SER A 523 13.01 -0.41 -17.60
C SER A 523 11.76 -1.19 -17.98
N LEU A 524 11.55 -1.53 -19.26
CA LEU A 524 10.32 -2.11 -19.77
C LEU A 524 10.10 -3.52 -19.22
N ARG A 525 8.96 -3.71 -18.55
CA ARG A 525 8.55 -4.96 -17.94
C ARG A 525 7.26 -5.52 -18.53
N ILE A 526 6.39 -4.66 -19.00
CA ILE A 526 5.13 -5.04 -19.65
C ILE A 526 5.10 -4.42 -21.03
N LEU A 527 5.08 -5.28 -22.05
CA LEU A 527 4.89 -4.92 -23.45
C LEU A 527 3.71 -5.71 -24.02
N ASP A 528 2.59 -5.03 -24.25
CA ASP A 528 1.43 -5.61 -24.92
C ASP A 528 1.16 -4.91 -26.25
N LEU A 529 1.51 -5.58 -27.35
CA LEU A 529 1.25 -5.18 -28.74
C LEU A 529 0.21 -6.07 -29.40
N SER A 530 -0.48 -6.90 -28.62
CA SER A 530 -1.42 -7.88 -29.15
C SER A 530 -2.61 -7.27 -29.88
N ARG A 531 -3.24 -8.03 -30.77
CA ARG A 531 -4.42 -7.60 -31.53
C ARG A 531 -4.15 -6.32 -32.37
N ASN A 532 -3.12 -6.38 -33.20
CA ASN A 532 -2.78 -5.34 -34.16
C ASN A 532 -2.56 -5.96 -35.56
N HIS A 533 -2.03 -5.21 -36.51
CA HIS A 533 -1.69 -5.67 -37.87
C HIS A 533 -0.18 -5.65 -38.12
N LEU A 534 0.61 -5.85 -37.05
CA LEU A 534 2.08 -5.84 -37.13
C LEU A 534 2.59 -7.01 -37.95
N ILE A 535 3.59 -6.74 -38.79
CA ILE A 535 4.25 -7.70 -39.71
C ILE A 535 5.75 -7.81 -39.34
N GLY A 536 6.47 -8.64 -40.09
CA GLY A 536 7.93 -8.78 -39.87
C GLY A 536 8.26 -9.83 -38.82
N GLU A 537 9.54 -9.89 -38.47
CA GLU A 537 10.06 -10.83 -37.50
C GLU A 537 10.05 -10.27 -36.08
N ILE A 538 10.04 -11.15 -35.05
CA ILE A 538 10.27 -10.73 -33.67
C ILE A 538 11.72 -10.29 -33.55
N PRO A 539 12.01 -9.07 -33.09
CA PRO A 539 13.39 -8.59 -33.03
C PRO A 539 14.27 -9.43 -32.11
N THR A 540 15.39 -9.92 -32.62
CA THR A 540 16.37 -10.71 -31.84
C THR A 540 16.93 -9.91 -30.66
N MET A 541 16.94 -8.57 -30.76
CA MET A 541 17.40 -7.66 -29.71
C MET A 541 16.47 -7.63 -28.48
N PHE A 542 15.26 -8.21 -28.54
CA PHE A 542 14.35 -8.30 -27.38
C PHE A 542 14.98 -9.06 -26.20
N GLY A 543 15.93 -9.97 -26.47
CA GLY A 543 16.73 -10.58 -25.42
C GLY A 543 17.52 -9.61 -24.52
N ASN A 544 17.59 -8.32 -24.88
CA ASN A 544 18.26 -7.26 -24.12
C ASN A 544 17.30 -6.39 -23.29
N LEU A 545 16.02 -6.73 -23.19
CA LEU A 545 15.04 -6.03 -22.35
C LEU A 545 15.37 -6.29 -20.86
N VAL A 546 16.20 -5.43 -20.28
CA VAL A 546 16.77 -5.60 -18.92
C VAL A 546 15.66 -5.75 -17.86
N GLY A 547 14.57 -4.97 -17.97
CA GLY A 547 13.43 -5.05 -17.06
C GLY A 547 12.68 -6.40 -17.08
N MET A 548 12.94 -7.25 -18.09
CA MET A 548 12.42 -8.63 -18.20
C MET A 548 13.50 -9.69 -17.88
N ILE A 549 14.76 -9.27 -17.72
CA ILE A 549 15.88 -10.17 -17.36
C ILE A 549 16.06 -10.22 -15.84
N GLU A 550 15.99 -9.07 -15.19
CA GLU A 550 16.28 -8.90 -13.76
C GLU A 550 15.00 -8.66 -12.96
N LYS A 551 14.93 -9.24 -11.77
CA LYS A 551 13.82 -8.91 -10.84
C LYS A 551 13.99 -7.48 -10.33
N PRO A 552 12.91 -6.69 -10.29
CA PRO A 552 12.99 -5.33 -9.79
C PRO A 552 13.46 -5.34 -8.33
N ASN A 553 14.43 -4.48 -8.01
CA ASN A 553 14.81 -4.24 -6.62
C ASN A 553 13.58 -3.73 -5.86
N LYS A 554 13.33 -4.23 -4.65
CA LYS A 554 12.18 -3.90 -3.79
C LYS A 554 12.00 -2.39 -3.51
N SER A 555 12.98 -1.56 -3.87
CA SER A 555 12.97 -0.11 -3.66
C SER A 555 12.36 0.72 -4.80
N SER A 556 12.05 0.13 -5.96
CA SER A 556 11.30 0.84 -6.98
C SER A 556 9.84 0.92 -6.54
N SER A 557 9.49 1.98 -5.83
CA SER A 557 8.11 2.31 -5.47
C SER A 557 7.37 2.80 -6.71
N PHE A 558 7.13 1.88 -7.64
CA PHE A 558 6.25 2.11 -8.76
C PHE A 558 4.86 2.38 -8.18
N LEU A 559 4.35 3.58 -8.42
CA LEU A 559 2.97 3.98 -8.18
C LEU A 559 2.47 4.12 -6.72
N SER A 560 3.30 4.25 -5.71
CA SER A 560 2.82 4.77 -4.43
C SER A 560 2.76 6.31 -4.47
N PHE A 561 1.79 6.86 -5.21
CA PHE A 561 1.47 8.28 -5.11
C PHE A 561 0.51 8.50 -3.94
N SER A 562 1.03 8.99 -2.83
CA SER A 562 0.20 9.61 -1.83
C SER A 562 -0.06 11.06 -2.26
N ILE A 563 -1.32 11.45 -2.33
CA ILE A 563 -1.67 12.85 -2.43
C ILE A 563 -1.28 13.46 -1.08
N TRP A 564 -0.16 14.18 -1.05
CA TRP A 564 0.21 14.99 0.10
C TRP A 564 -0.75 16.18 0.16
N ALA A 565 -1.94 15.96 0.70
CA ALA A 565 -2.71 17.04 1.23
C ALA A 565 -2.13 17.34 2.61
N ASN A 566 -1.70 18.56 2.84
CA ASN A 566 -1.32 19.02 4.18
C ASN A 566 -2.58 19.14 5.06
N THR A 567 -3.25 18.00 5.29
CA THR A 567 -4.34 17.92 6.26
C THR A 567 -3.72 17.48 7.58
N PRO A 568 -4.01 18.15 8.69
CA PRO A 568 -3.53 17.76 10.01
C PRO A 568 -3.96 16.35 10.42
N ALA A 569 -5.02 15.83 9.81
CA ALA A 569 -5.57 14.51 10.08
C ALA A 569 -4.71 13.34 9.59
N GLY A 570 -3.64 13.58 8.80
CA GLY A 570 -2.68 12.54 8.38
C GLY A 570 -3.24 11.44 7.47
N SER A 571 -4.50 11.52 7.06
CA SER A 571 -5.09 10.55 6.13
C SER A 571 -4.78 10.97 4.69
N PHE A 572 -4.11 10.08 3.96
CA PHE A 572 -3.78 10.29 2.56
C PHE A 572 -4.65 9.39 1.71
N PRO A 573 -5.55 9.94 0.88
CA PRO A 573 -6.24 9.12 -0.09
C PRO A 573 -5.19 8.53 -1.03
N SER A 574 -5.10 7.20 -1.08
CA SER A 574 -4.31 6.52 -2.09
C SER A 574 -4.96 6.73 -3.44
N ILE A 575 -4.23 7.32 -4.40
CA ILE A 575 -4.70 7.36 -5.78
C ILE A 575 -4.76 5.92 -6.29
N ARG A 576 -5.96 5.44 -6.58
CA ARG A 576 -6.15 4.15 -7.25
C ARG A 576 -6.24 4.41 -8.75
N PHE A 577 -5.38 3.75 -9.51
CA PHE A 577 -5.49 3.69 -10.97
C PHE A 577 -6.46 2.58 -11.36
N ASN A 578 -7.03 2.70 -12.54
CA ASN A 578 -7.66 1.58 -13.19
C ASN A 578 -6.63 0.44 -13.32
N ASP A 579 -7.09 -0.79 -13.09
CA ASP A 579 -6.26 -1.96 -13.30
C ASP A 579 -5.76 -1.99 -14.75
N LEU A 580 -4.49 -2.32 -14.92
CA LEU A 580 -3.93 -2.57 -16.25
C LEU A 580 -4.57 -3.80 -16.85
N VAL A 581 -5.33 -3.63 -17.93
CA VAL A 581 -6.05 -4.72 -18.58
C VAL A 581 -5.14 -5.41 -19.59
N VAL A 582 -4.73 -6.63 -19.28
CA VAL A 582 -3.89 -7.47 -20.15
C VAL A 582 -4.45 -8.88 -20.27
N ASN A 583 -3.95 -9.64 -21.26
CA ASN A 583 -4.21 -11.06 -21.33
C ASN A 583 -3.21 -11.81 -20.43
N TRP A 584 -3.66 -12.18 -19.25
CA TRP A 584 -2.88 -12.92 -18.27
C TRP A 584 -3.40 -14.35 -18.15
N LYS A 585 -2.53 -15.33 -18.39
CA LYS A 585 -2.90 -16.75 -18.31
C LYS A 585 -4.18 -17.10 -19.11
N ARG A 586 -4.28 -16.62 -20.35
CA ARG A 586 -5.39 -16.82 -21.30
C ARG A 586 -6.72 -16.18 -20.90
N SER A 587 -6.73 -15.31 -19.94
CA SER A 587 -7.91 -14.52 -19.57
C SER A 587 -7.58 -13.02 -19.55
N ILE A 588 -8.51 -12.22 -20.02
CA ILE A 588 -8.38 -10.76 -19.91
C ILE A 588 -8.64 -10.40 -18.45
N GLN A 589 -7.62 -9.88 -17.78
CA GLN A 589 -7.65 -9.53 -16.36
C GLN A 589 -7.13 -8.11 -16.14
N GLY A 590 -7.65 -7.47 -15.09
CA GLY A 590 -7.07 -6.26 -14.54
C GLY A 590 -5.94 -6.61 -13.56
N LEU A 591 -4.73 -6.16 -13.84
CA LEU A 591 -3.61 -6.24 -12.91
C LEU A 591 -3.66 -5.02 -12.00
N SER A 592 -3.76 -5.26 -10.69
CA SER A 592 -3.81 -4.18 -9.70
C SER A 592 -2.59 -3.28 -9.80
N SER A 593 -2.83 -1.97 -9.87
CA SER A 593 -1.78 -0.95 -9.95
C SER A 593 -0.77 -1.01 -8.79
N HIS A 594 -1.20 -1.48 -7.61
CA HIS A 594 -0.32 -1.62 -6.45
C HIS A 594 0.71 -2.74 -6.57
N ASN A 595 0.45 -3.73 -7.42
CA ASN A 595 1.26 -4.93 -7.56
C ASN A 595 1.92 -5.05 -8.94
N LEU A 596 1.86 -4.01 -9.77
CA LEU A 596 2.42 -4.05 -11.13
C LEU A 596 3.91 -4.38 -11.16
N ASN A 597 4.64 -4.08 -10.09
CA ASN A 597 6.04 -4.47 -9.93
C ASN A 597 6.27 -5.99 -9.87
N LEU A 598 5.22 -6.79 -9.63
CA LEU A 598 5.32 -8.26 -9.59
C LEU A 598 5.11 -8.91 -10.95
N TYR A 599 4.70 -8.14 -11.97
CA TYR A 599 4.34 -8.66 -13.28
C TYR A 599 5.36 -8.30 -14.34
N THR A 600 5.66 -9.27 -15.20
CA THR A 600 6.44 -9.09 -16.42
C THR A 600 5.74 -9.84 -17.55
N LEU A 601 5.50 -9.16 -18.66
CA LEU A 601 4.67 -9.68 -19.75
C LEU A 601 5.20 -9.21 -21.10
N LEU A 602 5.27 -10.15 -22.06
CA LEU A 602 5.48 -9.89 -23.46
C LEU A 602 4.34 -10.55 -24.24
N ASP A 603 3.38 -9.73 -24.73
CA ASP A 603 2.27 -10.21 -25.55
C ASP A 603 2.33 -9.58 -26.95
N LEU A 604 2.61 -10.42 -27.95
CA LEU A 604 2.66 -10.09 -29.38
C LEU A 604 1.58 -10.84 -30.16
N SER A 605 0.62 -11.44 -29.46
CA SER A 605 -0.39 -12.32 -30.07
C SER A 605 -1.34 -11.59 -31.01
N MET A 606 -2.01 -12.36 -31.87
CA MET A 606 -3.03 -11.83 -32.80
C MET A 606 -2.50 -10.69 -33.69
N ASN A 607 -1.37 -10.96 -34.35
CA ASN A 607 -0.74 -10.10 -35.32
C ASN A 607 -0.45 -10.90 -36.60
N GLN A 608 0.35 -10.38 -37.51
CA GLN A 608 0.77 -11.03 -38.74
C GLN A 608 2.29 -11.27 -38.76
N LEU A 609 2.90 -11.45 -37.58
CA LEU A 609 4.33 -11.68 -37.46
C LEU A 609 4.74 -13.02 -38.09
N TYR A 610 5.92 -13.07 -38.68
CA TYR A 610 6.48 -14.26 -39.31
C TYR A 610 7.94 -14.45 -38.86
N GLY A 611 8.65 -15.39 -39.47
CA GLY A 611 10.02 -15.73 -39.07
C GLY A 611 10.07 -16.78 -37.97
N GLU A 612 11.24 -16.98 -37.41
CA GLU A 612 11.46 -17.94 -36.34
C GLU A 612 11.36 -17.27 -34.95
N ILE A 613 11.10 -18.05 -33.89
CA ILE A 613 11.17 -17.56 -32.51
C ILE A 613 12.63 -17.29 -32.18
N PRO A 614 13.04 -16.06 -31.85
CA PRO A 614 14.43 -15.76 -31.52
C PRO A 614 14.89 -16.52 -30.27
N ALA A 615 16.01 -17.24 -30.36
CA ALA A 615 16.59 -17.94 -29.22
C ALA A 615 16.97 -16.97 -28.07
N SER A 616 17.23 -15.72 -28.38
CA SER A 616 17.53 -14.65 -27.41
C SER A 616 16.37 -14.37 -26.44
N LEU A 617 15.13 -14.72 -26.74
CA LEU A 617 14.03 -14.58 -25.80
C LEU A 617 14.25 -15.42 -24.53
N GLY A 618 15.03 -16.50 -24.58
CA GLY A 618 15.38 -17.31 -23.42
C GLY A 618 16.26 -16.58 -22.37
N THR A 619 16.79 -15.40 -22.69
CA THR A 619 17.55 -14.56 -21.70
C THR A 619 16.64 -13.80 -20.75
N LEU A 620 15.33 -13.69 -21.04
CA LEU A 620 14.35 -12.90 -20.26
C LEU A 620 13.93 -13.65 -18.99
N LYS A 621 14.83 -13.91 -18.08
CA LYS A 621 14.65 -14.82 -16.92
C LYS A 621 13.56 -14.40 -15.96
N ALA A 622 13.28 -13.09 -15.85
CA ALA A 622 12.21 -12.56 -15.00
C ALA A 622 10.84 -12.52 -15.70
N LEU A 623 10.76 -12.94 -16.98
CA LEU A 623 9.51 -12.93 -17.73
C LEU A 623 8.54 -13.99 -17.19
N LYS A 624 7.32 -13.57 -16.86
CA LYS A 624 6.25 -14.42 -16.34
C LYS A 624 5.26 -14.89 -17.39
N THR A 625 4.99 -14.06 -18.39
CA THR A 625 4.06 -14.40 -19.48
C THR A 625 4.69 -14.06 -20.81
N LEU A 626 4.76 -15.07 -21.70
CA LEU A 626 5.10 -14.92 -23.10
C LEU A 626 3.93 -15.43 -23.93
N ASN A 627 3.34 -14.52 -24.72
CA ASN A 627 2.27 -14.86 -25.64
C ASN A 627 2.61 -14.36 -27.06
N ILE A 628 2.83 -15.29 -27.98
CA ILE A 628 3.06 -15.03 -29.41
C ILE A 628 2.04 -15.78 -30.30
N SER A 629 0.92 -16.18 -29.71
CA SER A 629 -0.11 -16.96 -30.37
C SER A 629 -0.78 -16.19 -31.52
N HIS A 630 -1.44 -16.93 -32.42
CA HIS A 630 -2.20 -16.35 -33.53
C HIS A 630 -1.34 -15.42 -34.43
N ASN A 631 -0.24 -15.96 -34.93
CA ASN A 631 0.67 -15.31 -35.86
C ASN A 631 1.02 -16.25 -37.04
N ASN A 632 1.97 -15.86 -37.86
CA ASN A 632 2.51 -16.68 -38.97
C ASN A 632 3.92 -17.23 -38.67
N ILE A 633 4.29 -17.35 -37.39
CA ILE A 633 5.61 -17.76 -36.94
C ILE A 633 5.86 -19.23 -37.33
N PHE A 634 7.04 -19.52 -37.86
CA PHE A 634 7.43 -20.86 -38.27
C PHE A 634 8.77 -21.28 -37.60
N GLY A 635 9.32 -22.41 -37.98
CA GLY A 635 10.56 -22.90 -37.40
C GLY A 635 10.34 -23.79 -36.17
N LYS A 636 11.43 -24.11 -35.49
CA LYS A 636 11.41 -24.93 -34.26
C LYS A 636 11.23 -24.06 -33.02
N VAL A 637 10.64 -24.63 -31.99
CA VAL A 637 10.64 -24.02 -30.64
C VAL A 637 12.07 -24.03 -30.09
N PRO A 638 12.68 -22.88 -29.77
CA PRO A 638 14.06 -22.82 -29.28
C PRO A 638 14.23 -23.50 -27.92
N THR A 639 15.32 -24.25 -27.75
CA THR A 639 15.66 -24.88 -26.47
C THR A 639 15.91 -23.88 -25.34
N SER A 640 16.34 -22.66 -25.69
CA SER A 640 16.58 -21.56 -24.75
C SER A 640 15.32 -21.06 -24.03
N LEU A 641 14.11 -21.34 -24.54
CA LEU A 641 12.90 -21.03 -23.80
C LEU A 641 12.79 -21.81 -22.47
N GLY A 642 13.52 -22.92 -22.34
CA GLY A 642 13.69 -23.63 -21.07
C GLY A 642 14.53 -22.91 -20.02
N ASP A 643 15.15 -21.77 -20.36
CA ASP A 643 15.93 -20.93 -19.44
C ASP A 643 15.10 -19.81 -18.79
N LEU A 644 13.81 -19.67 -19.16
CA LEU A 644 12.85 -18.69 -18.61
C LEU A 644 12.38 -19.15 -17.22
N VAL A 645 13.22 -19.03 -16.21
CA VAL A 645 13.01 -19.64 -14.88
C VAL A 645 11.75 -19.17 -14.15
N ASP A 646 11.30 -17.96 -14.40
CA ASP A 646 10.11 -17.35 -13.75
C ASP A 646 8.84 -17.43 -14.62
N ILE A 647 8.90 -18.08 -15.79
CA ILE A 647 7.75 -18.16 -16.71
C ILE A 647 6.59 -18.94 -16.09
N GLU A 648 5.41 -18.33 -16.04
CA GLU A 648 4.17 -18.92 -15.54
C GLU A 648 3.22 -19.32 -16.66
N SER A 649 3.26 -18.60 -17.79
CA SER A 649 2.40 -18.85 -18.96
C SER A 649 3.17 -18.67 -20.26
N LEU A 650 3.13 -19.70 -21.10
CA LEU A 650 3.75 -19.73 -22.43
C LEU A 650 2.69 -20.14 -23.47
N ASP A 651 2.27 -19.18 -24.31
CA ASP A 651 1.29 -19.42 -25.39
C ASP A 651 1.94 -19.21 -26.75
N LEU A 652 2.17 -20.33 -27.48
CA LEU A 652 2.73 -20.41 -28.82
C LEU A 652 1.68 -20.90 -29.83
N SER A 653 0.41 -21.00 -29.43
CA SER A 653 -0.66 -21.62 -30.20
C SER A 653 -0.97 -20.87 -31.49
N HIS A 654 -1.64 -21.52 -32.44
CA HIS A 654 -2.07 -20.92 -33.70
C HIS A 654 -0.92 -20.25 -34.47
N ASN A 655 0.12 -21.05 -34.78
CA ASN A 655 1.28 -20.66 -35.57
C ASN A 655 1.61 -21.76 -36.61
N LYS A 656 2.77 -21.69 -37.24
CA LYS A 656 3.28 -22.68 -38.21
C LYS A 656 4.53 -23.40 -37.66
N LEU A 657 4.64 -23.54 -36.36
CA LEU A 657 5.78 -24.18 -35.71
C LEU A 657 5.84 -25.68 -36.01
N TRP A 658 7.04 -26.22 -36.16
CA TRP A 658 7.27 -27.63 -36.49
C TRP A 658 8.41 -28.23 -35.63
N GLY A 659 8.59 -29.56 -35.74
CA GLY A 659 9.57 -30.27 -34.91
C GLY A 659 9.06 -30.62 -33.54
N SER A 660 9.95 -30.97 -32.63
CA SER A 660 9.58 -31.41 -31.29
C SER A 660 9.50 -30.26 -30.27
N ILE A 661 8.66 -30.40 -29.26
CA ILE A 661 8.67 -29.54 -28.07
C ILE A 661 9.98 -29.80 -27.30
N PRO A 662 10.82 -28.80 -27.03
CA PRO A 662 12.12 -29.01 -26.39
C PRO A 662 12.01 -29.60 -24.99
N GLN A 663 12.84 -30.61 -24.71
CA GLN A 663 12.93 -31.25 -23.36
C GLN A 663 13.34 -30.23 -22.26
N SER A 664 14.00 -29.13 -22.62
CA SER A 664 14.39 -28.06 -21.71
C SER A 664 13.20 -27.41 -20.99
N LEU A 665 11.98 -27.43 -21.59
CA LEU A 665 10.76 -26.93 -20.96
C LEU A 665 10.38 -27.72 -19.69
N GLY A 666 10.78 -28.98 -19.57
CA GLY A 666 10.61 -29.77 -18.35
C GLY A 666 11.35 -29.22 -17.11
N LYS A 667 12.28 -28.28 -17.29
CA LYS A 667 13.00 -27.62 -16.20
C LYS A 667 12.22 -26.47 -15.56
N LEU A 668 11.15 -25.98 -16.19
CA LEU A 668 10.39 -24.79 -15.78
C LEU A 668 9.48 -25.12 -14.60
N GLN A 669 9.87 -24.69 -13.41
CA GLN A 669 9.17 -25.00 -12.17
C GLN A 669 7.95 -24.12 -11.89
N GLN A 670 7.87 -22.94 -12.53
CA GLN A 670 6.77 -21.98 -12.33
C GLN A 670 5.69 -22.06 -13.44
N LEU A 671 5.95 -22.84 -14.50
CA LEU A 671 5.07 -22.92 -15.66
C LEU A 671 3.73 -23.57 -15.28
N THR A 672 2.65 -22.79 -15.40
CA THR A 672 1.27 -23.25 -15.08
C THR A 672 0.43 -23.45 -16.35
N ILE A 673 0.78 -22.78 -17.44
CA ILE A 673 0.10 -22.88 -18.72
C ILE A 673 1.14 -22.99 -19.85
N LEU A 674 1.04 -24.05 -20.63
CA LEU A 674 1.70 -24.19 -21.93
C LEU A 674 0.63 -24.44 -22.99
N ASP A 675 0.49 -23.57 -23.95
CA ASP A 675 -0.37 -23.80 -25.11
C ASP A 675 0.46 -23.82 -26.39
N VAL A 676 0.49 -24.97 -27.03
CA VAL A 676 1.15 -25.18 -28.33
C VAL A 676 0.17 -25.66 -29.40
N SER A 677 -1.14 -25.60 -29.12
CA SER A 677 -2.19 -26.07 -30.04
C SER A 677 -2.14 -25.36 -31.39
N ASN A 678 -2.72 -26.00 -32.40
CA ASN A 678 -2.82 -25.45 -33.76
C ASN A 678 -1.46 -25.06 -34.34
N ASN A 679 -0.53 -26.02 -34.40
CA ASN A 679 0.78 -25.94 -35.02
C ASN A 679 1.06 -27.22 -35.83
N ASN A 680 2.28 -27.44 -36.26
CA ASN A 680 2.72 -28.66 -36.94
C ASN A 680 3.80 -29.41 -36.15
N LEU A 681 3.64 -29.45 -34.84
CA LEU A 681 4.60 -30.05 -33.89
C LEU A 681 4.48 -31.59 -33.93
N THR A 682 5.61 -32.27 -33.65
CA THR A 682 5.71 -33.74 -33.70
C THR A 682 6.55 -34.23 -32.52
N GLY A 683 6.50 -35.56 -32.30
CA GLY A 683 7.34 -36.24 -31.31
C GLY A 683 6.76 -36.23 -29.90
N LYS A 684 7.56 -36.70 -28.93
CA LYS A 684 7.15 -36.88 -27.55
C LYS A 684 7.06 -35.55 -26.80
N ILE A 685 5.93 -35.35 -26.09
CA ILE A 685 5.74 -34.18 -25.20
C ILE A 685 6.74 -34.35 -24.03
N PRO A 686 7.49 -33.29 -23.64
CA PRO A 686 8.41 -33.32 -22.53
C PRO A 686 7.77 -33.81 -21.22
N ILE A 687 8.54 -34.51 -20.42
CA ILE A 687 8.16 -34.96 -19.08
C ILE A 687 9.06 -34.31 -18.04
N GLY A 688 8.58 -34.25 -16.80
CA GLY A 688 9.30 -33.69 -15.66
C GLY A 688 8.80 -32.29 -15.28
N GLY A 689 8.96 -31.93 -14.01
CA GLY A 689 8.53 -30.66 -13.45
C GLY A 689 7.05 -30.41 -13.60
N GLN A 690 6.67 -29.20 -13.99
CA GLN A 690 5.26 -28.82 -14.20
C GLN A 690 4.65 -29.45 -15.46
N MET A 691 5.44 -29.91 -16.42
CA MET A 691 4.94 -30.55 -17.62
C MET A 691 4.09 -31.79 -17.35
N ASP A 692 4.38 -32.52 -16.26
CA ASP A 692 3.62 -33.72 -15.86
C ASP A 692 2.20 -33.37 -15.37
N THR A 693 1.96 -32.14 -14.96
CA THR A 693 0.65 -31.65 -14.50
C THR A 693 -0.21 -31.07 -15.62
N MET A 694 0.35 -30.82 -16.81
CA MET A 694 -0.31 -30.20 -17.95
C MET A 694 -1.03 -31.21 -18.82
N ILE A 695 -2.02 -31.89 -18.27
CA ILE A 695 -2.77 -33.00 -18.87
C ILE A 695 -4.00 -32.55 -19.69
N ASN A 696 -4.20 -31.25 -19.91
CA ASN A 696 -5.32 -30.78 -20.73
C ASN A 696 -4.98 -30.96 -22.22
N PRO A 697 -5.64 -31.89 -22.94
CA PRO A 697 -5.31 -32.18 -24.34
C PRO A 697 -5.54 -31.01 -25.29
N ASN A 698 -6.39 -30.05 -24.93
CA ASN A 698 -6.64 -28.86 -25.73
C ASN A 698 -5.38 -28.01 -25.93
N PHE A 699 -4.45 -28.03 -25.01
CA PHE A 699 -3.19 -27.27 -25.12
C PHE A 699 -2.24 -27.83 -26.19
N TYR A 700 -2.47 -29.06 -26.64
CA TYR A 700 -1.67 -29.80 -27.63
C TYR A 700 -2.46 -30.09 -28.92
N ALA A 701 -3.75 -29.75 -28.93
CA ALA A 701 -4.67 -30.09 -30.00
C ALA A 701 -4.20 -29.57 -31.36
N ASN A 702 -4.64 -30.25 -32.42
CA ASN A 702 -4.32 -29.87 -33.81
C ASN A 702 -2.82 -29.80 -34.13
N ASN A 703 -2.05 -30.76 -33.54
CA ASN A 703 -0.69 -31.11 -33.92
C ASN A 703 -0.65 -32.60 -34.29
N SER A 704 -0.48 -32.90 -35.56
CA SER A 704 -0.69 -34.26 -36.11
C SER A 704 0.32 -35.31 -35.66
N GLY A 705 1.43 -34.90 -35.04
CA GLY A 705 2.55 -35.81 -34.70
C GLY A 705 2.97 -35.83 -33.25
N LEU A 706 2.22 -35.19 -32.32
CA LEU A 706 2.53 -35.24 -30.92
C LEU A 706 2.03 -36.52 -30.26
N CYS A 707 2.82 -37.03 -29.32
CA CYS A 707 2.51 -38.20 -28.49
C CYS A 707 3.00 -38.00 -27.04
N GLY A 708 2.44 -38.73 -26.09
CA GLY A 708 2.82 -38.66 -24.69
C GLY A 708 1.63 -38.83 -23.73
N MET A 709 1.96 -38.96 -22.47
CA MET A 709 0.98 -39.21 -21.39
C MET A 709 -0.04 -38.07 -21.24
N GLN A 710 0.35 -36.82 -21.51
CA GLN A 710 -0.49 -35.63 -21.38
C GLN A 710 -1.71 -35.64 -22.29
N ILE A 711 -1.61 -36.30 -23.46
CA ILE A 711 -2.67 -36.45 -24.46
C ILE A 711 -3.13 -37.90 -24.61
N GLN A 712 -2.58 -38.84 -23.82
CA GLN A 712 -2.90 -40.27 -23.84
C GLN A 712 -2.67 -40.93 -25.22
N VAL A 713 -1.66 -40.49 -25.97
CA VAL A 713 -1.23 -41.03 -27.26
C VAL A 713 0.14 -41.71 -27.08
N LEU A 714 0.23 -43.03 -27.33
CA LEU A 714 1.48 -43.78 -27.23
C LEU A 714 2.47 -43.30 -28.30
N CYS A 715 3.71 -43.07 -27.89
CA CYS A 715 4.77 -42.76 -28.84
C CYS A 715 5.30 -43.99 -29.55
N PRO A 716 5.70 -43.91 -30.83
CA PRO A 716 6.30 -45.03 -31.56
C PRO A 716 7.50 -45.65 -30.85
N GLU A 717 8.26 -44.87 -30.13
CA GLU A 717 9.41 -45.30 -29.34
C GLU A 717 9.02 -46.20 -28.13
N ASP A 718 7.82 -45.98 -27.59
CA ASP A 718 7.29 -46.78 -26.48
C ASP A 718 6.69 -48.12 -26.96
N LEU A 719 6.57 -48.33 -28.30
CA LEU A 719 6.05 -49.53 -28.94
C LEU A 719 7.16 -50.50 -29.42
N SER A 720 8.43 -50.14 -29.28
CA SER A 720 9.53 -51.01 -29.66
C SER A 720 9.56 -52.26 -28.76
N PRO A 721 9.55 -53.48 -29.32
CA PRO A 721 9.59 -54.68 -28.52
C PRO A 721 10.98 -54.82 -27.85
N THR A 722 11.05 -54.51 -26.60
CA THR A 722 12.17 -54.99 -25.78
C THR A 722 12.16 -56.52 -25.78
N ASN A 723 13.19 -57.15 -26.31
CA ASN A 723 13.45 -58.55 -26.12
C ASN A 723 13.37 -58.88 -24.62
N LEU A 724 12.33 -59.57 -24.22
CA LEU A 724 12.17 -60.11 -22.89
C LEU A 724 13.21 -61.21 -22.67
N PRO A 725 14.05 -61.12 -21.65
CA PRO A 725 14.58 -62.32 -21.03
C PRO A 725 13.48 -62.87 -20.12
N ASN A 726 13.01 -64.06 -20.44
CA ASN A 726 12.22 -64.87 -19.53
C ASN A 726 12.99 -65.03 -18.21
N ASN A 727 12.49 -64.45 -17.15
CA ASN A 727 12.67 -64.95 -15.80
C ASN A 727 11.48 -64.53 -14.95
N GLU A 728 10.68 -65.53 -14.63
CA GLU A 728 9.64 -65.44 -13.63
C GLU A 728 10.27 -65.14 -12.26
N SER A 729 10.00 -63.97 -11.75
CA SER A 729 9.89 -63.75 -10.31
C SER A 729 8.79 -62.72 -10.06
N LYS A 730 7.65 -63.24 -9.61
CA LYS A 730 6.57 -62.44 -9.06
C LYS A 730 7.04 -61.77 -7.77
N GLU A 731 7.55 -60.58 -7.87
CA GLU A 731 7.58 -59.66 -6.71
C GLU A 731 6.49 -58.63 -6.87
N THR A 732 5.40 -58.83 -6.15
CA THR A 732 4.33 -57.86 -6.00
C THR A 732 4.84 -56.70 -5.13
N TRP A 733 5.26 -55.62 -5.78
CA TRP A 733 5.81 -54.42 -5.11
C TRP A 733 4.75 -53.58 -4.37
N PHE A 734 3.49 -53.97 -4.42
CA PHE A 734 2.42 -53.25 -3.78
C PHE A 734 1.56 -54.17 -2.93
N ARG A 735 1.78 -54.17 -1.61
CA ARG A 735 0.85 -54.80 -0.67
C ARG A 735 -0.22 -53.78 -0.29
N TRP A 736 -1.42 -54.02 -0.75
CA TRP A 736 -2.62 -53.24 -0.39
C TRP A 736 -2.82 -53.13 1.12
N GLU A 737 -2.35 -54.11 1.88
CA GLU A 737 -2.37 -54.14 3.35
C GLU A 737 -1.61 -52.95 3.97
N GLY A 738 -0.48 -52.54 3.41
CA GLY A 738 0.27 -51.36 3.89
C GLY A 738 -0.44 -50.05 3.67
N LEU A 739 -1.17 -49.92 2.54
CA LEU A 739 -1.94 -48.72 2.21
C LEU A 739 -3.13 -48.54 3.17
N TRP A 740 -3.83 -49.67 3.48
CA TRP A 740 -4.96 -49.63 4.42
C TRP A 740 -4.52 -49.32 5.85
N ILE A 741 -3.37 -49.85 6.29
CA ILE A 741 -2.80 -49.56 7.62
C ILE A 741 -2.35 -48.11 7.70
N GLY A 742 -1.64 -47.60 6.69
CA GLY A 742 -1.20 -46.20 6.66
C GLY A 742 -2.37 -45.18 6.64
N TYR A 743 -3.40 -45.47 5.85
CA TYR A 743 -4.60 -44.62 5.78
C TYR A 743 -5.38 -44.65 7.11
N SER A 744 -5.55 -45.83 7.72
CA SER A 744 -6.27 -45.96 9.01
C SER A 744 -5.52 -45.25 10.14
N VAL A 745 -4.20 -45.42 10.24
CA VAL A 745 -3.38 -44.74 11.25
C VAL A 745 -3.40 -43.21 11.04
N GLY A 746 -3.24 -42.72 9.80
CA GLY A 746 -3.32 -41.30 9.47
C GLY A 746 -4.67 -40.68 9.81
N PHE A 747 -5.77 -41.42 9.50
CA PHE A 747 -7.12 -40.98 9.84
C PHE A 747 -7.34 -40.84 11.33
N PHE A 748 -6.95 -41.85 12.13
CA PHE A 748 -7.10 -41.82 13.59
C PHE A 748 -6.20 -40.80 14.26
N VAL A 749 -5.02 -40.49 13.75
CA VAL A 749 -4.14 -39.43 14.24
C VAL A 749 -4.75 -38.07 13.98
N ILE A 750 -5.33 -37.82 12.80
CA ILE A 750 -5.99 -36.57 12.47
C ILE A 750 -7.25 -36.36 13.31
N VAL A 751 -8.12 -37.39 13.39
CA VAL A 751 -9.37 -37.32 14.18
C VAL A 751 -9.06 -37.17 15.67
N GLY A 752 -8.06 -37.92 16.18
CA GLY A 752 -7.62 -37.79 17.56
C GLY A 752 -7.04 -36.38 17.88
N SER A 753 -6.26 -35.81 16.98
CA SER A 753 -5.72 -34.45 17.09
C SER A 753 -6.84 -33.40 17.10
N LEU A 754 -7.85 -33.55 16.22
CA LEU A 754 -9.01 -32.66 16.18
C LEU A 754 -9.89 -32.81 17.44
N TYR A 755 -9.99 -34.00 18.00
CA TYR A 755 -10.71 -34.27 19.25
C TYR A 755 -10.00 -33.65 20.45
N ILE A 756 -8.68 -33.80 20.55
CA ILE A 756 -7.85 -33.23 21.63
C ILE A 756 -7.83 -31.71 21.57
N ASN A 757 -7.88 -31.13 20.36
CA ASN A 757 -7.92 -29.66 20.18
C ASN A 757 -9.34 -29.07 20.22
N GLY A 758 -10.37 -29.84 20.61
CA GLY A 758 -11.70 -29.33 20.90
C GLY A 758 -12.58 -28.99 19.70
N TYR A 759 -12.23 -29.43 18.47
CA TYR A 759 -13.02 -29.14 17.26
C TYR A 759 -14.36 -29.87 17.18
N PHE A 760 -14.64 -30.84 18.06
CA PHE A 760 -15.88 -31.61 18.11
C PHE A 760 -16.76 -31.33 19.34
N VAL A 761 -16.63 -30.17 19.98
CA VAL A 761 -17.55 -29.74 21.05
C VAL A 761 -18.82 -29.17 20.40
N PRO A 762 -20.04 -29.72 20.64
CA PRO A 762 -21.25 -29.17 20.09
C PRO A 762 -21.52 -27.79 20.71
N VAL A 763 -21.44 -26.73 19.90
CA VAL A 763 -21.89 -25.40 20.28
C VAL A 763 -23.43 -25.36 20.13
N PRO A 764 -24.18 -24.87 21.12
CA PRO A 764 -25.65 -24.75 21.00
C PRO A 764 -25.97 -23.74 19.89
N SER A 765 -26.90 -24.14 19.03
CA SER A 765 -27.36 -23.38 17.87
C SER A 765 -28.04 -22.08 18.28
N THR A 766 -27.37 -20.95 18.05
CA THR A 766 -28.06 -19.68 17.84
C THR A 766 -27.88 -19.26 16.39
N ARG A 767 -28.97 -19.20 15.67
CA ARG A 767 -29.03 -18.75 14.28
C ARG A 767 -28.46 -17.38 14.14
N ARG A 768 -27.41 -17.23 13.33
CA ARG A 768 -27.02 -15.95 12.75
C ARG A 768 -26.76 -16.15 11.25
N HIS A 769 -27.44 -15.33 10.46
CA HIS A 769 -27.22 -15.17 9.04
C HIS A 769 -25.76 -14.77 8.79
N GLN A 770 -25.03 -15.63 8.09
CA GLN A 770 -23.77 -15.26 7.45
C GLN A 770 -24.10 -14.76 6.04
N GLN A 771 -23.95 -13.46 5.80
CA GLN A 771 -23.78 -12.94 4.45
C GLN A 771 -22.32 -13.16 4.05
N VAL A 772 -22.15 -14.03 3.07
CA VAL A 772 -20.88 -14.29 2.40
C VAL A 772 -20.60 -13.13 1.45
N TRP A 773 -19.56 -12.37 1.70
CA TRP A 773 -19.04 -11.40 0.74
C TRP A 773 -18.22 -12.15 -0.31
N GLN A 774 -18.76 -12.29 -1.50
CA GLN A 774 -17.99 -12.66 -2.68
C GLN A 774 -17.32 -11.40 -3.24
N TRP A 775 -16.01 -11.41 -3.29
CA TRP A 775 -15.23 -10.46 -4.05
C TRP A 775 -15.45 -10.70 -5.55
N LYS A 776 -15.98 -9.72 -6.20
CA LYS A 776 -15.91 -9.59 -7.67
C LYS A 776 -14.85 -8.58 -8.03
#